data_79504cd3082648f73a72b036138ef6f1
#
_entry.id   79504cd3082648f73a72b036138ef6f1
#
_cell.length_a   1.000
_cell.length_b   1.000
_cell.length_c   1.000
_cell.angle_alpha   90.00
_cell.angle_beta   90.00
_cell.angle_gamma   90.00
#
_symmetry.space_group_name_H-M   'P 1'
#
loop_
_entity.id
_entity.type
_entity.pdbx_description
1 polymer ?
#
loop_
_entity_poly.entity_id
_entity_poly.type
_entity_poly.pdbx_seq_one_letter_code
_entity_poly.pdbx_strand_id
1 'polypeptide(L)'
;ENLSLDDTAIQKIKNGSYGDRKADGSFTQNPHVKRRNGSTGEVVARDVRLKGLDEAMASLSDRDVNGAKNYFYNGYVDESGTYVHPEDMVYGKGKITPKTVKLQKTWVGGFEKPYDGTSTAKLKGADGRYYSFGEASTVGEKDTEETKKIKQAVKQAFYDKLHLSVDLGTGEGAIHLGYKLYGDAEGDDPANMPYYANPTTKERDANVHNDGALQSKKKDVVYRLKEVASGKDYKDWELDPGDMEARLLDGTYKPDGTTEGTSPLGYTATITPRRITVDEKNTAPLAKIYDGTDTVRDLLRVGEKPLDSVHPDFAYQGILETDKGKVKVEATSADGRFHDRKTDAADKNATLDAKSWEELAKRKDYSEYNTKNESGKVVHYNLALKSVQHPDSPNEAEKIALGNYEVASTYDASAEIVKRKVKVELDAVAPETLTRDYDGSTKAAVRGLHFSPTNDAHTGLVGTEQALLRGGNTRQGIYDTKDVKRDANGVVRKNAHTITYGNLALNDDAVSKNYEIDPANLKTDEAHPEYGSFLQDSGTINPKGLKAELLRQDVQKQYDGTREVKDNAYGTFREGNFRKVMDNEDNNEKNLQEILTKDEKAFHLDANFDSAGASALDANKQSKADKQVTYDISWNNGNYKLLDKDGNDLTQTKVDKSGVSFMATVRTQPQSGTIYRRRLQVTASDAWKVYDGTTGVNHAWNN
;
A
#
# COMPACT_ATOMS: atom_id res chain seq x y z
N GLU A 1 -25.42 102.43 17.02
CA GLU A 1 -26.69 101.91 16.46
C GLU A 1 -26.48 100.44 16.08
N ASN A 2 -27.28 99.56 16.60
CA ASN A 2 -27.24 98.15 16.24
C ASN A 2 -28.10 97.92 15.01
N LEU A 3 -27.49 97.65 13.86
CA LEU A 3 -28.19 97.11 12.69
C LEU A 3 -28.63 95.68 12.97
N SER A 4 -29.90 95.42 12.85
CA SER A 4 -30.46 94.04 12.98
C SER A 4 -30.80 93.55 11.55
N LEU A 5 -30.35 92.31 11.31
CA LEU A 5 -30.78 91.57 10.11
C LEU A 5 -32.17 90.99 10.34
N ASP A 6 -33.04 91.15 9.37
CA ASP A 6 -34.36 90.49 9.42
C ASP A 6 -34.22 88.98 9.12
N ASP A 7 -35.27 88.22 9.34
CA ASP A 7 -35.27 86.80 9.14
C ASP A 7 -34.93 86.38 7.71
N THR A 8 -35.27 87.27 6.70
CA THR A 8 -34.95 86.99 5.30
C THR A 8 -33.47 87.16 5.04
N ALA A 9 -32.84 88.18 5.62
CA ALA A 9 -31.38 88.35 5.54
C ALA A 9 -30.62 87.25 6.26
N ILE A 10 -31.09 86.85 7.44
CA ILE A 10 -30.52 85.72 8.18
C ILE A 10 -30.60 84.44 7.37
N GLN A 11 -31.72 84.20 6.63
CA GLN A 11 -31.84 83.02 5.76
C GLN A 11 -30.80 83.02 4.64
N LYS A 12 -30.43 84.12 4.11
CA LYS A 12 -29.40 84.28 3.03
C LYS A 12 -28.00 83.90 3.56
N ILE A 13 -27.71 84.24 4.81
CA ILE A 13 -26.42 83.91 5.48
C ILE A 13 -26.26 82.42 5.81
N LYS A 14 -27.34 81.63 5.84
CA LYS A 14 -27.30 80.20 6.18
C LYS A 14 -26.51 79.28 5.23
N ASN A 15 -26.13 79.76 4.07
CA ASN A 15 -25.40 79.02 3.06
C ASN A 15 -23.88 79.10 3.22
N GLY A 16 -23.35 79.03 4.44
CA GLY A 16 -21.91 79.01 4.69
C GLY A 16 -21.26 77.63 4.40
N SER A 17 -19.94 77.64 4.29
CA SER A 17 -19.14 76.39 4.13
C SER A 17 -18.25 76.21 5.33
N TYR A 18 -18.27 74.95 5.90
CA TYR A 18 -17.34 74.54 6.91
C TYR A 18 -15.96 74.33 6.29
N GLY A 19 -14.88 74.62 7.01
CA GLY A 19 -13.52 74.41 6.56
C GLY A 19 -12.46 74.71 7.58
N ASP A 20 -11.25 74.68 7.11
CA ASP A 20 -10.04 75.02 7.86
C ASP A 20 -9.38 76.26 7.27
N ARG A 21 -9.25 77.34 8.09
CA ARG A 21 -8.50 78.57 7.74
C ARG A 21 -7.03 78.34 8.14
N LYS A 22 -6.12 78.55 7.20
CA LYS A 22 -4.70 78.52 7.41
C LYS A 22 -4.15 79.89 7.88
N ALA A 23 -2.95 79.85 8.41
CA ALA A 23 -2.27 81.04 8.91
C ALA A 23 -2.04 82.08 7.81
N ASP A 24 -1.96 81.71 6.55
CA ASP A 24 -1.84 82.55 5.37
C ASP A 24 -3.18 83.18 4.90
N GLY A 25 -4.25 82.93 5.65
CA GLY A 25 -5.58 83.42 5.33
C GLY A 25 -6.37 82.54 4.37
N SER A 26 -5.76 81.55 3.73
CA SER A 26 -6.44 80.64 2.82
C SER A 26 -7.47 79.77 3.54
N PHE A 27 -8.56 79.42 2.88
CA PHE A 27 -9.65 78.60 3.41
C PHE A 27 -9.85 77.40 2.53
N THR A 28 -9.78 76.20 3.19
CA THR A 28 -10.07 74.96 2.50
C THR A 28 -11.36 74.39 3.06
N GLN A 29 -12.36 74.16 2.19
CA GLN A 29 -13.60 73.49 2.64
C GLN A 29 -13.30 72.11 3.18
N ASN A 30 -13.89 71.74 4.31
CA ASN A 30 -13.72 70.50 4.95
C ASN A 30 -15.06 70.04 5.60
N PRO A 31 -15.72 69.06 5.02
CA PRO A 31 -17.03 68.57 5.52
C PRO A 31 -16.90 67.63 6.74
N HIS A 32 -15.68 67.32 7.16
CA HIS A 32 -15.46 66.34 8.21
C HIS A 32 -15.54 66.92 9.63
N VAL A 33 -15.91 66.09 10.60
CA VAL A 33 -15.90 66.47 12.01
C VAL A 33 -14.47 66.79 12.47
N LYS A 34 -14.28 67.87 13.19
CA LYS A 34 -12.99 68.27 13.78
C LYS A 34 -12.96 67.85 15.24
N ARG A 35 -11.98 67.03 15.59
CA ARG A 35 -11.77 66.55 16.97
C ARG A 35 -10.40 67.06 17.48
N ARG A 36 -10.30 67.26 18.79
CA ARG A 36 -9.08 67.81 19.41
C ARG A 36 -7.94 66.80 19.38
N ASN A 37 -8.23 65.52 19.66
CA ASN A 37 -7.23 64.46 19.77
C ASN A 37 -7.58 63.27 18.86
N GLY A 38 -7.32 63.38 17.53
CA GLY A 38 -7.58 62.29 16.59
C GLY A 38 -9.07 62.02 16.33
N SER A 39 -9.47 60.74 16.26
CA SER A 39 -10.82 60.35 15.85
C SER A 39 -11.84 60.29 16.99
N THR A 40 -11.41 60.29 18.24
CA THR A 40 -12.27 60.10 19.43
C THR A 40 -12.30 61.30 20.38
N GLY A 41 -11.44 62.31 20.14
CA GLY A 41 -11.37 63.49 21.02
C GLY A 41 -12.64 64.35 20.93
N GLU A 42 -12.74 65.30 21.86
CA GLU A 42 -13.82 66.31 21.88
C GLU A 42 -14.04 66.94 20.53
N VAL A 43 -15.28 67.06 20.11
CA VAL A 43 -15.65 67.78 18.88
C VAL A 43 -15.43 69.27 19.07
N VAL A 44 -14.53 69.83 18.29
CA VAL A 44 -14.18 71.26 18.33
C VAL A 44 -14.73 72.00 17.13
N ALA A 45 -14.88 73.31 17.32
CA ALA A 45 -15.40 74.16 16.25
C ALA A 45 -14.43 74.26 15.07
N ARG A 46 -14.95 74.30 13.86
CA ARG A 46 -14.28 74.70 12.63
C ARG A 46 -14.60 76.12 12.27
N ASP A 47 -13.84 76.68 11.38
CA ASP A 47 -14.17 77.95 10.74
C ASP A 47 -15.35 77.73 9.79
N VAL A 48 -16.27 78.62 9.80
CA VAL A 48 -17.39 78.68 8.84
C VAL A 48 -17.24 79.92 8.04
N ARG A 49 -17.04 79.75 6.74
CA ARG A 49 -17.04 80.90 5.79
C ARG A 49 -18.48 81.15 5.43
N LEU A 50 -18.95 82.35 5.75
CA LEU A 50 -20.30 82.77 5.45
C LEU A 50 -20.40 83.17 3.95
N LYS A 51 -21.49 82.77 3.31
CA LYS A 51 -21.89 83.14 1.96
C LYS A 51 -23.20 83.85 1.99
N GLY A 52 -23.45 84.67 0.95
CA GLY A 52 -24.70 85.46 0.84
C GLY A 52 -24.78 86.68 1.72
N LEU A 53 -23.62 87.12 2.25
CA LEU A 53 -23.59 88.30 3.14
C LEU A 53 -23.90 89.58 2.39
N ASP A 54 -23.45 89.66 1.12
CA ASP A 54 -23.73 90.81 0.23
C ASP A 54 -25.22 90.94 -0.06
N GLU A 55 -25.88 89.85 -0.33
CA GLU A 55 -27.31 89.81 -0.54
C GLU A 55 -28.10 90.13 0.74
N ALA A 56 -27.55 89.67 1.88
CA ALA A 56 -28.14 90.07 3.15
C ALA A 56 -27.97 91.54 3.47
N MET A 57 -26.80 92.10 3.24
CA MET A 57 -26.47 93.48 3.44
C MET A 57 -27.30 94.39 2.46
N ALA A 58 -27.49 93.93 1.22
CA ALA A 58 -28.34 94.65 0.26
C ALA A 58 -29.83 94.70 0.68
N SER A 59 -30.28 93.75 1.57
CA SER A 59 -31.65 93.72 2.09
C SER A 59 -31.86 94.56 3.35
N LEU A 60 -30.80 95.14 3.92
CA LEU A 60 -30.96 95.94 5.10
C LEU A 60 -31.69 97.29 4.74
N SER A 61 -32.61 97.72 5.55
CA SER A 61 -33.22 99.05 5.42
C SER A 61 -32.54 100.03 6.34
N ASP A 62 -32.06 101.11 5.75
CA ASP A 62 -31.60 102.33 6.46
C ASP A 62 -32.70 103.36 6.39
N ARG A 63 -32.78 104.28 7.35
CA ARG A 63 -33.85 105.32 7.44
C ARG A 63 -33.95 106.21 6.24
N ASP A 64 -32.84 106.40 5.54
CA ASP A 64 -32.76 107.37 4.45
C ASP A 64 -32.64 106.73 3.06
N VAL A 65 -32.22 105.47 2.94
CA VAL A 65 -32.02 104.76 1.68
C VAL A 65 -32.32 103.27 1.79
N ASN A 66 -32.94 102.67 0.77
CA ASN A 66 -33.12 101.22 0.68
C ASN A 66 -31.81 100.55 0.45
N GLY A 67 -31.43 99.62 1.35
CA GLY A 67 -30.18 98.86 1.38
C GLY A 67 -29.09 99.51 2.24
N ALA A 68 -28.16 98.74 2.77
CA ALA A 68 -27.09 99.19 3.67
C ALA A 68 -25.95 99.91 2.89
N LYS A 69 -26.29 101.01 2.06
CA LYS A 69 -25.29 101.71 1.26
C LYS A 69 -24.34 102.53 2.09
N ASN A 70 -24.68 102.90 3.26
CA ASN A 70 -23.84 103.69 4.16
C ASN A 70 -22.90 102.78 5.01
N TYR A 71 -22.99 101.47 4.87
CA TYR A 71 -22.24 100.51 5.64
C TYR A 71 -21.51 99.54 4.71
N PHE A 72 -20.34 99.09 5.14
CA PHE A 72 -19.63 98.04 4.51
C PHE A 72 -19.05 97.08 5.60
N TYR A 73 -18.77 95.83 5.23
CA TYR A 73 -18.20 94.85 6.15
C TYR A 73 -16.88 94.37 5.57
N ASN A 74 -15.88 94.23 6.39
CA ASN A 74 -14.59 93.60 6.11
C ASN A 74 -14.01 93.91 4.71
N GLY A 75 -14.26 95.09 4.17
CA GLY A 75 -13.73 95.51 2.88
C GLY A 75 -12.88 96.75 2.99
N TYR A 76 -12.42 97.20 1.90
CA TYR A 76 -11.67 98.45 1.78
C TYR A 76 -12.13 99.21 0.52
N VAL A 77 -11.92 100.53 0.49
CA VAL A 77 -12.13 101.34 -0.71
C VAL A 77 -10.78 101.41 -1.44
N ASP A 78 -10.77 101.03 -2.72
CA ASP A 78 -9.56 101.05 -3.53
C ASP A 78 -9.22 102.48 -3.96
N GLU A 79 -8.08 102.67 -4.67
CA GLU A 79 -7.60 103.96 -5.12
C GLU A 79 -8.56 104.64 -6.13
N SER A 80 -9.47 103.92 -6.75
CA SER A 80 -10.49 104.44 -7.64
C SER A 80 -11.75 104.93 -6.90
N GLY A 81 -11.79 104.73 -5.56
CA GLY A 81 -12.96 105.05 -4.77
C GLY A 81 -14.04 103.96 -4.79
N THR A 82 -13.71 102.81 -5.41
CA THR A 82 -14.62 101.65 -5.46
C THR A 82 -14.48 100.81 -4.19
N TYR A 83 -15.58 100.44 -3.57
CA TYR A 83 -15.58 99.57 -2.46
C TYR A 83 -15.29 98.13 -2.93
N VAL A 84 -14.21 97.59 -2.39
CA VAL A 84 -13.81 96.19 -2.64
C VAL A 84 -13.94 95.46 -1.37
N HIS A 85 -14.77 94.44 -1.30
CA HIS A 85 -14.74 93.49 -0.23
C HIS A 85 -14.42 92.13 -0.84
N PRO A 86 -13.39 91.50 -0.32
CA PRO A 86 -13.09 90.15 -0.76
C PRO A 86 -14.26 89.24 -0.40
N GLU A 87 -14.80 88.65 -1.40
CA GLU A 87 -15.77 87.56 -1.14
C GLU A 87 -15.22 86.68 -0.03
N ASP A 88 -16.03 86.37 0.95
CA ASP A 88 -15.71 85.33 1.93
C ASP A 88 -14.80 85.76 3.10
N MET A 89 -14.66 86.98 3.46
CA MET A 89 -13.85 87.44 4.60
C MET A 89 -14.48 87.27 5.99
N VAL A 90 -15.75 86.90 6.07
CA VAL A 90 -16.42 86.74 7.36
C VAL A 90 -16.47 85.26 7.77
N TYR A 91 -15.83 85.01 8.87
CA TYR A 91 -15.74 83.62 9.44
C TYR A 91 -16.44 83.56 10.79
N GLY A 92 -17.28 82.57 10.91
CA GLY A 92 -17.84 82.19 12.17
C GLY A 92 -17.16 80.92 12.73
N LYS A 93 -17.63 80.50 13.86
CA LYS A 93 -17.26 79.21 14.41
C LYS A 93 -18.48 78.29 14.50
N GLY A 94 -18.35 77.10 13.97
CA GLY A 94 -19.43 76.11 14.02
C GLY A 94 -18.91 74.72 14.27
N LYS A 95 -19.73 73.86 14.76
CA LYS A 95 -19.38 72.45 14.99
C LYS A 95 -20.13 71.60 13.97
N ILE A 96 -19.38 70.71 13.33
CA ILE A 96 -19.99 69.58 12.65
C ILE A 96 -20.04 68.45 13.65
N THR A 97 -21.24 68.02 14.03
CA THR A 97 -21.40 66.87 14.94
C THR A 97 -21.30 65.58 14.15
N PRO A 98 -20.72 64.55 14.72
CA PRO A 98 -20.73 63.24 14.13
C PRO A 98 -22.15 62.79 13.83
N LYS A 99 -22.33 62.01 12.78
CA LYS A 99 -23.61 61.35 12.48
C LYS A 99 -23.73 60.10 13.39
N THR A 100 -24.80 60.04 14.15
CA THR A 100 -25.09 58.94 15.04
C THR A 100 -25.56 57.73 14.25
N VAL A 101 -24.99 56.58 14.55
CA VAL A 101 -25.33 55.28 13.98
C VAL A 101 -25.80 54.35 15.04
N LYS A 102 -26.89 53.62 14.76
CA LYS A 102 -27.44 52.59 15.64
C LYS A 102 -27.00 51.20 15.17
N LEU A 103 -26.51 50.40 16.08
CA LEU A 103 -26.28 48.97 15.80
C LEU A 103 -27.64 48.27 15.70
N GLN A 104 -27.73 47.27 14.83
CA GLN A 104 -28.98 46.48 14.73
C GLN A 104 -29.22 45.71 16.03
N LYS A 105 -30.47 45.74 16.51
CA LYS A 105 -30.87 45.01 17.70
C LYS A 105 -31.47 43.64 17.41
N THR A 106 -31.66 43.27 16.14
CA THR A 106 -32.27 42.01 15.72
C THR A 106 -31.18 40.96 15.47
N TRP A 107 -31.38 39.80 16.06
CA TRP A 107 -30.47 38.66 15.88
C TRP A 107 -30.55 38.08 14.46
N VAL A 108 -29.42 37.89 13.81
CA VAL A 108 -29.38 37.46 12.40
C VAL A 108 -28.99 36.00 12.21
N GLY A 109 -28.55 35.29 13.22
CA GLY A 109 -28.26 33.88 13.10
C GLY A 109 -27.45 33.26 14.24
N GLY A 110 -27.59 31.96 14.46
CA GLY A 110 -26.94 31.22 15.51
C GLY A 110 -25.47 31.05 15.35
N PHE A 111 -24.74 30.89 16.44
CA PHE A 111 -23.42 30.32 16.47
C PHE A 111 -23.53 28.82 16.45
N GLU A 112 -22.72 28.14 15.65
CA GLU A 112 -22.69 26.70 15.60
C GLU A 112 -21.26 26.22 15.38
N LYS A 113 -20.85 25.22 16.12
CA LYS A 113 -19.59 24.50 15.88
C LYS A 113 -19.76 23.03 16.22
N PRO A 114 -18.96 22.13 15.61
CA PRO A 114 -18.84 20.75 16.10
C PRO A 114 -18.13 20.74 17.46
N TYR A 115 -18.44 19.73 18.27
CA TYR A 115 -17.77 19.50 19.54
C TYR A 115 -16.25 19.39 19.36
N ASP A 116 -15.53 20.19 20.12
CA ASP A 116 -14.06 20.25 20.10
C ASP A 116 -13.43 20.22 21.50
N GLY A 117 -14.23 19.89 22.52
CA GLY A 117 -13.82 19.85 23.93
C GLY A 117 -13.69 21.22 24.60
N THR A 118 -13.96 22.31 23.88
CA THR A 118 -13.84 23.68 24.43
C THR A 118 -15.17 24.41 24.42
N SER A 119 -15.35 25.33 25.37
CA SER A 119 -16.49 26.25 25.39
C SER A 119 -16.27 27.46 24.49
N THR A 120 -15.12 27.67 23.89
CA THR A 120 -14.82 28.83 23.05
C THR A 120 -15.76 28.89 21.84
N ALA A 121 -16.41 30.05 21.66
CA ALA A 121 -17.25 30.27 20.49
C ALA A 121 -16.38 30.32 19.22
N LYS A 122 -16.80 29.61 18.18
CA LYS A 122 -16.09 29.55 16.89
C LYS A 122 -17.04 29.75 15.73
N LEU A 123 -16.53 30.28 14.64
CA LEU A 123 -17.25 30.39 13.37
C LEU A 123 -16.48 29.67 12.26
N LYS A 124 -17.23 29.15 11.30
CA LYS A 124 -16.66 28.41 10.17
C LYS A 124 -16.16 29.39 9.11
N GLY A 125 -14.90 29.28 8.71
CA GLY A 125 -14.31 29.96 7.57
C GLY A 125 -14.68 29.33 6.24
N ALA A 126 -14.36 30.03 5.15
CA ALA A 126 -14.60 29.55 3.78
C ALA A 126 -13.77 28.29 3.46
N ASP A 127 -12.66 28.04 4.14
CA ASP A 127 -11.84 26.83 4.07
C ASP A 127 -12.41 25.62 4.84
N GLY A 128 -13.59 25.79 5.46
CA GLY A 128 -14.24 24.76 6.25
C GLY A 128 -13.75 24.63 7.69
N ARG A 129 -12.70 25.35 8.09
CA ARG A 129 -12.14 25.33 9.46
C ARG A 129 -12.97 26.23 10.38
N TYR A 130 -12.95 25.91 11.67
CA TYR A 130 -13.61 26.71 12.70
C TYR A 130 -12.57 27.54 13.45
N TYR A 131 -12.78 28.85 13.48
CA TYR A 131 -11.91 29.83 14.11
C TYR A 131 -12.59 30.46 15.31
N SER A 132 -11.89 30.56 16.43
CA SER A 132 -12.25 31.44 17.51
C SER A 132 -12.02 32.91 17.11
N PHE A 133 -12.57 33.84 17.90
CA PHE A 133 -12.35 35.25 17.65
C PHE A 133 -10.85 35.62 17.73
N GLY A 134 -10.14 35.08 18.71
CA GLY A 134 -8.69 35.31 18.84
C GLY A 134 -7.88 34.77 17.67
N GLU A 135 -8.18 33.54 17.23
CA GLU A 135 -7.52 32.97 16.03
C GLU A 135 -7.79 33.78 14.76
N ALA A 136 -9.00 34.31 14.63
CA ALA A 136 -9.38 35.16 13.51
C ALA A 136 -8.75 36.57 13.56
N SER A 137 -8.45 37.07 14.78
CA SER A 137 -7.85 38.38 15.02
C SER A 137 -6.31 38.36 14.91
N THR A 138 -5.70 37.18 15.02
CA THR A 138 -4.24 37.02 14.96
C THR A 138 -3.78 36.56 13.59
N VAL A 139 -3.05 37.40 12.88
CA VAL A 139 -2.41 37.06 11.59
C VAL A 139 -1.00 36.56 11.89
N GLY A 140 -0.76 35.26 11.62
CA GLY A 140 0.57 34.67 11.82
C GLY A 140 1.47 34.87 10.60
N GLU A 141 2.79 34.87 10.83
CA GLU A 141 3.79 34.97 9.75
C GLU A 141 3.66 33.87 8.68
N LYS A 142 3.11 32.71 9.06
CA LYS A 142 2.89 31.56 8.15
C LYS A 142 1.54 31.58 7.43
N ASP A 143 0.69 32.55 7.71
CA ASP A 143 -0.59 32.65 7.07
C ASP A 143 -0.44 33.09 5.60
N THR A 144 -1.03 32.33 4.69
CA THR A 144 -1.13 32.72 3.28
C THR A 144 -2.06 33.92 3.15
N GLU A 145 -1.98 34.66 2.03
CA GLU A 145 -2.91 35.78 1.73
C GLU A 145 -4.38 35.32 1.74
N GLU A 146 -4.64 34.09 1.30
CA GLU A 146 -5.97 33.50 1.37
C GLU A 146 -6.42 33.27 2.82
N THR A 147 -5.54 32.67 3.66
CA THR A 147 -5.82 32.46 5.08
C THR A 147 -6.07 33.79 5.81
N LYS A 148 -5.30 34.83 5.51
CA LYS A 148 -5.50 36.16 6.08
C LYS A 148 -6.89 36.72 5.73
N LYS A 149 -7.32 36.61 4.47
CA LYS A 149 -8.65 36.99 4.03
C LYS A 149 -9.76 36.23 4.74
N ILE A 150 -9.60 34.91 4.87
CA ILE A 150 -10.55 34.06 5.61
C ILE A 150 -10.65 34.51 7.07
N LYS A 151 -9.54 34.67 7.76
CA LYS A 151 -9.52 35.14 9.16
C LYS A 151 -10.19 36.49 9.31
N GLN A 152 -9.92 37.43 8.42
CA GLN A 152 -10.56 38.78 8.42
C GLN A 152 -12.06 38.64 8.24
N ALA A 153 -12.53 37.82 7.31
CA ALA A 153 -13.96 37.58 7.09
C ALA A 153 -14.64 36.94 8.32
N VAL A 154 -13.96 35.95 8.96
CA VAL A 154 -14.47 35.34 10.19
C VAL A 154 -14.52 36.35 11.35
N LYS A 155 -13.49 37.18 11.51
CA LYS A 155 -13.46 38.25 12.49
C LYS A 155 -14.66 39.21 12.31
N GLN A 156 -14.89 39.62 11.09
CA GLN A 156 -16.04 40.48 10.75
C GLN A 156 -17.36 39.78 11.05
N ALA A 157 -17.49 38.50 10.72
CA ALA A 157 -18.68 37.70 11.01
C ALA A 157 -19.03 37.60 12.51
N PHE A 158 -18.03 37.65 13.42
CA PHE A 158 -18.29 37.76 14.85
C PHE A 158 -18.97 39.06 15.20
N TYR A 159 -18.46 40.19 14.67
CA TYR A 159 -19.06 41.49 14.91
C TYR A 159 -20.48 41.58 14.34
N ASP A 160 -20.69 41.03 13.14
CA ASP A 160 -22.01 41.01 12.49
C ASP A 160 -23.02 40.16 13.26
N LYS A 161 -22.63 38.93 13.65
CA LYS A 161 -23.48 38.02 14.40
C LYS A 161 -23.83 38.51 15.80
N LEU A 162 -22.94 39.24 16.45
CA LEU A 162 -23.20 39.86 17.76
C LEU A 162 -23.76 41.28 17.62
N HIS A 163 -24.01 41.76 16.39
CA HIS A 163 -24.48 43.14 16.10
C HIS A 163 -23.64 44.22 16.78
N LEU A 164 -22.34 44.00 16.83
CA LEU A 164 -21.40 44.89 17.51
C LEU A 164 -20.77 45.94 16.58
N SER A 165 -21.00 45.83 15.28
CA SER A 165 -20.44 46.74 14.28
C SER A 165 -21.42 47.01 13.13
N VAL A 166 -21.21 48.11 12.47
CA VAL A 166 -21.86 48.45 11.20
C VAL A 166 -20.81 48.93 10.22
N ASP A 167 -20.93 48.45 8.98
CA ASP A 167 -20.08 48.90 7.89
C ASP A 167 -20.70 50.10 7.17
N LEU A 168 -19.90 51.16 6.97
CA LEU A 168 -20.25 52.33 6.23
C LEU A 168 -19.42 52.33 4.95
N GLY A 169 -20.06 52.00 3.84
CA GLY A 169 -19.42 51.87 2.54
C GLY A 169 -19.10 50.42 2.16
N THR A 170 -18.49 50.23 1.02
CA THR A 170 -18.11 48.93 0.45
C THR A 170 -16.65 48.93 -0.01
N GLY A 171 -15.96 47.81 0.10
CA GLY A 171 -14.59 47.62 -0.35
C GLY A 171 -13.52 48.12 0.64
N GLU A 172 -12.33 48.45 0.15
CA GLU A 172 -11.18 48.85 0.98
C GLU A 172 -11.36 50.16 1.74
N GLY A 173 -12.36 50.97 1.38
CA GLY A 173 -12.73 52.21 2.06
C GLY A 173 -13.89 52.10 3.04
N ALA A 174 -14.37 50.91 3.32
CA ALA A 174 -15.45 50.70 4.30
C ALA A 174 -15.00 51.06 5.71
N ILE A 175 -15.84 51.75 6.44
CA ILE A 175 -15.57 52.20 7.79
C ILE A 175 -16.38 51.29 8.75
N HIS A 176 -15.66 50.59 9.63
CA HIS A 176 -16.29 49.80 10.69
C HIS A 176 -16.55 50.66 11.92
N LEU A 177 -17.78 50.74 12.35
CA LEU A 177 -18.17 51.33 13.63
C LEU A 177 -18.70 50.25 14.54
N GLY A 178 -18.21 50.14 15.78
CA GLY A 178 -18.71 49.18 16.71
C GLY A 178 -17.91 49.06 18.00
N TYR A 179 -18.31 48.11 18.81
CA TYR A 179 -17.57 47.74 20.03
C TYR A 179 -16.46 46.78 19.71
N LYS A 180 -15.34 46.87 20.40
CA LYS A 180 -14.25 45.86 20.33
C LYS A 180 -14.51 44.72 21.29
N LEU A 181 -14.27 43.53 20.80
CA LEU A 181 -14.27 42.31 21.62
C LEU A 181 -12.88 42.05 22.22
N TYR A 182 -12.83 41.38 23.36
CA TYR A 182 -11.58 40.79 23.86
C TYR A 182 -11.06 39.74 22.88
N GLY A 183 -9.76 39.77 22.60
CA GLY A 183 -9.10 38.94 21.59
C GLY A 183 -8.79 39.69 20.30
N ASP A 184 -9.13 40.97 20.20
CA ASP A 184 -8.83 41.84 19.05
C ASP A 184 -7.39 42.39 19.08
N ALA A 185 -6.73 42.38 20.23
CA ALA A 185 -5.36 42.81 20.41
C ALA A 185 -4.47 41.65 20.88
N GLU A 186 -3.22 41.69 20.45
CA GLU A 186 -2.20 40.78 20.96
C GLU A 186 -2.04 40.94 22.47
N GLY A 187 -2.06 39.83 23.21
CA GLY A 187 -1.99 39.82 24.68
C GLY A 187 -3.33 39.87 25.41
N ASP A 188 -4.45 39.94 24.69
CA ASP A 188 -5.77 39.79 25.30
C ASP A 188 -5.93 38.40 25.92
N ASP A 189 -6.49 38.35 27.15
CA ASP A 189 -6.73 37.10 27.86
C ASP A 189 -7.76 36.24 27.11
N PRO A 190 -7.40 35.00 26.66
CA PRO A 190 -8.32 34.09 26.01
C PRO A 190 -9.57 33.78 26.82
N ALA A 191 -9.47 33.87 28.16
CA ALA A 191 -10.62 33.67 29.06
C ALA A 191 -11.75 34.69 28.85
N ASN A 192 -11.44 35.85 28.26
CA ASN A 192 -12.41 36.91 28.02
C ASN A 192 -13.01 36.91 26.60
N MET A 193 -12.53 36.00 25.72
CA MET A 193 -13.09 35.85 24.36
C MET A 193 -14.50 35.24 24.40
N PRO A 194 -15.29 35.40 23.33
CA PRO A 194 -16.63 34.81 23.26
C PRO A 194 -16.64 33.30 23.51
N TYR A 195 -17.57 32.85 24.37
CA TYR A 195 -17.67 31.46 24.73
C TYR A 195 -19.13 31.02 24.89
N TYR A 196 -19.34 29.68 24.85
CA TYR A 196 -20.65 29.08 25.13
C TYR A 196 -20.85 28.83 26.62
N ALA A 197 -22.05 29.12 27.10
CA ALA A 197 -22.47 28.87 28.47
C ALA A 197 -23.74 28.07 28.51
N ASN A 198 -23.92 27.29 29.56
CA ASN A 198 -25.20 26.64 29.86
C ASN A 198 -26.23 27.70 30.21
N PRO A 199 -27.38 27.76 29.55
CA PRO A 199 -28.39 28.79 29.77
C PRO A 199 -28.98 28.80 31.20
N THR A 200 -28.94 27.65 31.91
CA THR A 200 -29.48 27.47 33.24
C THR A 200 -28.46 27.81 34.32
N THR A 201 -27.28 27.20 34.26
CA THR A 201 -26.22 27.40 35.28
C THR A 201 -25.39 28.64 35.06
N LYS A 202 -25.41 29.18 33.82
CA LYS A 202 -24.58 30.30 33.36
C LYS A 202 -23.06 30.00 33.37
N GLU A 203 -22.69 28.76 33.62
CA GLU A 203 -21.28 28.32 33.56
C GLU A 203 -20.84 28.01 32.13
N ARG A 204 -19.55 28.08 31.90
CA ARG A 204 -18.93 27.67 30.63
C ARG A 204 -19.31 26.23 30.34
N ASP A 205 -19.80 25.97 29.13
CA ASP A 205 -20.22 24.64 28.71
C ASP A 205 -19.68 24.28 27.33
N ALA A 206 -18.85 23.24 27.30
CA ALA A 206 -18.26 22.71 26.08
C ALA A 206 -19.10 21.59 25.47
N ASN A 207 -20.08 21.07 26.16
CA ASN A 207 -20.86 19.89 25.77
C ASN A 207 -21.96 20.22 24.76
N VAL A 208 -22.37 19.24 23.97
CA VAL A 208 -23.50 19.35 23.04
C VAL A 208 -24.80 19.57 23.83
N HIS A 209 -25.00 18.77 24.86
CA HIS A 209 -26.21 18.82 25.70
C HIS A 209 -25.94 19.52 27.04
N ASN A 210 -26.98 20.14 27.58
CA ASN A 210 -26.88 20.89 28.81
C ASN A 210 -27.04 20.02 30.08
N ASP A 211 -27.62 18.82 29.90
CA ASP A 211 -27.94 17.89 30.98
C ASP A 211 -27.88 16.43 30.48
N GLY A 212 -27.89 15.48 31.38
CA GLY A 212 -27.87 14.05 31.08
C GLY A 212 -29.19 13.49 30.49
N ALA A 213 -30.25 14.29 30.44
CA ALA A 213 -31.48 13.93 29.74
C ALA A 213 -31.36 14.12 28.22
N LEU A 214 -30.29 14.79 27.76
CA LEU A 214 -29.93 15.04 26.36
C LEU A 214 -31.04 15.76 25.56
N GLN A 215 -31.87 16.57 26.20
CA GLN A 215 -33.00 17.23 25.55
C GLN A 215 -32.69 18.65 25.09
N SER A 216 -31.86 19.37 25.81
CA SER A 216 -31.51 20.76 25.48
C SER A 216 -30.11 20.89 24.90
N LYS A 217 -30.03 21.49 23.70
CA LYS A 217 -28.77 21.78 22.98
C LYS A 217 -28.50 23.28 22.89
N LYS A 218 -29.42 24.13 23.34
CA LYS A 218 -29.27 25.58 23.21
C LYS A 218 -28.23 26.08 24.20
N LYS A 219 -27.32 26.93 23.75
CA LYS A 219 -26.29 27.60 24.55
C LYS A 219 -26.46 29.09 24.50
N ASP A 220 -26.11 29.76 25.57
CA ASP A 220 -25.88 31.20 25.54
C ASP A 220 -24.48 31.48 24.95
N VAL A 221 -24.36 32.59 24.22
CA VAL A 221 -23.05 33.14 23.86
C VAL A 221 -22.72 34.27 24.80
N VAL A 222 -21.69 34.09 25.58
CA VAL A 222 -21.16 35.12 26.49
C VAL A 222 -19.95 35.76 25.86
N TYR A 223 -19.89 37.10 25.90
CA TYR A 223 -18.81 37.88 25.38
C TYR A 223 -18.52 39.10 26.23
N ARG A 224 -17.30 39.63 26.15
CA ARG A 224 -16.92 40.87 26.83
C ARG A 224 -16.54 41.92 25.82
N LEU A 225 -17.03 43.16 26.05
CA LEU A 225 -16.71 44.33 25.25
C LEU A 225 -15.52 45.05 25.89
N LYS A 226 -14.54 45.37 25.08
CA LYS A 226 -13.32 46.06 25.55
C LYS A 226 -13.46 47.57 25.48
N GLU A 227 -13.83 48.11 24.33
CA GLU A 227 -14.03 49.51 24.10
C GLU A 227 -14.81 49.76 22.80
N VAL A 228 -15.25 50.97 22.60
CA VAL A 228 -15.82 51.39 21.32
C VAL A 228 -14.70 51.47 20.28
N ALA A 229 -14.94 50.94 19.10
CA ALA A 229 -13.97 51.01 18.03
C ALA A 229 -13.75 52.48 17.64
N SER A 230 -12.51 52.95 17.78
CA SER A 230 -12.08 54.30 17.49
C SER A 230 -10.88 54.26 16.53
N GLY A 231 -11.07 54.71 15.31
CA GLY A 231 -9.99 54.84 14.31
C GLY A 231 -10.03 56.23 13.66
N LYS A 232 -9.02 56.57 12.91
CA LYS A 232 -8.99 57.84 12.15
C LYS A 232 -10.23 58.02 11.22
N ASP A 233 -10.79 56.91 10.81
CA ASP A 233 -11.89 56.86 9.84
C ASP A 233 -13.27 57.06 10.46
N TYR A 234 -13.36 57.04 11.80
CA TYR A 234 -14.62 57.19 12.54
C TYR A 234 -14.94 58.64 12.96
N LYS A 235 -14.13 59.63 12.61
CA LYS A 235 -14.26 61.01 13.10
C LYS A 235 -15.60 61.66 12.76
N ASP A 236 -16.23 61.23 11.67
CA ASP A 236 -17.50 61.78 11.19
C ASP A 236 -18.72 61.01 11.66
N TRP A 237 -18.50 59.95 12.44
CA TRP A 237 -19.51 59.02 12.90
C TRP A 237 -19.34 58.73 14.40
N GLU A 238 -20.44 58.37 15.05
CA GLU A 238 -20.43 57.87 16.44
C GLU A 238 -21.56 56.86 16.66
N LEU A 239 -21.33 55.92 17.56
CA LEU A 239 -22.37 55.00 17.97
C LEU A 239 -23.45 55.74 18.81
N ASP A 240 -24.72 55.36 18.65
CA ASP A 240 -25.81 55.89 19.43
C ASP A 240 -25.56 55.63 20.92
N PRO A 241 -25.51 56.67 21.78
CA PRO A 241 -25.35 56.49 23.22
C PRO A 241 -26.45 55.62 23.83
N GLY A 242 -27.65 55.63 23.30
CA GLY A 242 -28.73 54.78 23.76
C GLY A 242 -28.51 53.30 23.44
N ASP A 243 -27.79 52.97 22.37
CA ASP A 243 -27.35 51.62 22.03
C ASP A 243 -26.36 51.09 23.06
N MET A 244 -25.41 51.92 23.45
CA MET A 244 -24.44 51.59 24.50
C MET A 244 -25.07 51.45 25.87
N GLU A 245 -25.98 52.34 26.21
CA GLU A 245 -26.73 52.33 27.46
C GLU A 245 -27.58 51.06 27.59
N ALA A 246 -28.27 50.67 26.52
CA ALA A 246 -29.07 49.44 26.50
C ALA A 246 -28.19 48.19 26.75
N ARG A 247 -26.98 48.17 26.22
CA ARG A 247 -26.01 47.07 26.42
C ARG A 247 -25.39 47.09 27.80
N LEU A 248 -25.23 48.21 28.40
CA LEU A 248 -24.80 48.34 29.79
C LEU A 248 -25.87 47.86 30.75
N LEU A 249 -27.16 48.15 30.48
CA LEU A 249 -28.29 47.78 31.32
C LEU A 249 -28.56 46.26 31.29
N ASP A 250 -28.25 45.59 30.17
CA ASP A 250 -28.43 44.13 30.06
C ASP A 250 -27.18 43.33 30.54
N GLY A 251 -26.19 44.00 31.05
CA GLY A 251 -24.98 43.41 31.59
C GLY A 251 -23.96 42.94 30.53
N THR A 252 -24.20 43.23 29.25
CA THR A 252 -23.30 42.82 28.17
C THR A 252 -22.03 43.69 28.04
N TYR A 253 -22.05 44.86 28.70
CA TYR A 253 -20.91 45.78 28.72
C TYR A 253 -20.74 46.45 30.07
N LYS A 254 -19.55 46.37 30.63
CA LYS A 254 -19.13 47.26 31.74
C LYS A 254 -17.85 48.01 31.31
N PRO A 255 -17.73 49.31 31.62
CA PRO A 255 -16.57 50.11 31.25
C PRO A 255 -15.25 49.59 31.77
N ASP A 256 -15.28 48.86 32.90
CA ASP A 256 -14.09 48.24 33.52
C ASP A 256 -13.72 46.88 32.95
N GLY A 257 -14.46 46.37 31.99
CA GLY A 257 -14.24 45.08 31.35
C GLY A 257 -14.40 43.84 32.22
N THR A 258 -14.94 44.01 33.45
CA THR A 258 -15.03 42.93 34.46
C THR A 258 -16.33 42.15 34.44
N THR A 259 -17.34 42.59 33.69
CA THR A 259 -18.66 41.93 33.68
C THR A 259 -18.85 41.07 32.45
N GLU A 260 -19.21 39.85 32.73
CA GLU A 260 -19.72 38.93 31.73
C GLU A 260 -21.18 39.28 31.41
N GLY A 261 -21.44 39.67 30.18
CA GLY A 261 -22.82 39.79 29.68
C GLY A 261 -23.27 38.50 29.05
N THR A 262 -24.45 38.07 29.38
CA THR A 262 -25.19 37.12 28.52
C THR A 262 -25.90 37.90 27.46
N SER A 263 -25.97 37.39 26.24
CA SER A 263 -26.75 38.04 25.21
C SER A 263 -28.22 38.17 25.67
N PRO A 264 -28.76 39.39 25.79
CA PRO A 264 -30.10 39.63 26.34
C PRO A 264 -31.20 39.15 25.42
N LEU A 265 -30.91 38.84 24.20
CA LEU A 265 -31.86 38.47 23.17
C LEU A 265 -32.00 36.95 22.97
N GLY A 266 -31.42 36.12 23.90
CA GLY A 266 -31.50 34.68 23.81
C GLY A 266 -30.82 34.16 22.54
N TYR A 267 -29.61 34.63 22.31
CA TYR A 267 -28.80 34.13 21.19
C TYR A 267 -28.63 32.64 21.35
N THR A 268 -29.28 31.88 20.49
CA THR A 268 -29.21 30.43 20.52
C THR A 268 -27.97 30.03 19.75
N ALA A 269 -26.97 29.59 20.50
CA ALA A 269 -25.83 28.88 19.97
C ALA A 269 -26.03 27.40 20.16
N THR A 270 -25.41 26.61 19.30
CA THR A 270 -25.41 25.15 19.38
C THR A 270 -24.02 24.59 19.22
N ILE A 271 -23.74 23.50 19.92
CA ILE A 271 -22.62 22.63 19.64
C ILE A 271 -23.19 21.37 19.02
N THR A 272 -22.75 21.02 17.83
CA THR A 272 -23.19 19.80 17.15
C THR A 272 -22.30 18.63 17.57
N PRO A 273 -22.85 17.40 17.63
CA PRO A 273 -22.05 16.23 17.93
C PRO A 273 -20.88 16.09 16.96
N ARG A 274 -19.74 15.69 17.50
CA ARG A 274 -18.57 15.39 16.70
C ARG A 274 -18.71 14.01 16.08
N ARG A 275 -18.57 13.92 14.77
CA ARG A 275 -18.69 12.67 14.06
C ARG A 275 -17.46 11.80 14.28
N ILE A 276 -17.70 10.56 14.69
CA ILE A 276 -16.71 9.49 14.72
C ILE A 276 -16.85 8.68 13.45
N THR A 277 -15.73 8.36 12.83
CA THR A 277 -15.68 7.49 11.65
C THR A 277 -14.66 6.38 11.88
N VAL A 278 -14.86 5.25 11.22
CA VAL A 278 -13.83 4.22 11.14
C VAL A 278 -12.66 4.77 10.33
N ASP A 279 -11.46 4.61 10.83
CA ASP A 279 -10.22 4.97 10.12
C ASP A 279 -9.82 3.82 9.21
N GLU A 280 -10.31 3.85 7.99
CA GLU A 280 -10.06 2.79 7.00
C GLU A 280 -8.58 2.61 6.65
N LYS A 281 -7.76 3.65 6.80
CA LYS A 281 -6.32 3.57 6.52
C LYS A 281 -5.55 2.79 7.57
N ASN A 282 -6.01 2.87 8.82
CA ASN A 282 -5.39 2.20 9.96
C ASN A 282 -6.19 0.97 10.43
N THR A 283 -7.30 0.65 9.74
CA THR A 283 -8.08 -0.55 9.97
C THR A 283 -7.67 -1.60 8.94
N ALA A 284 -6.98 -2.65 9.38
CA ALA A 284 -6.67 -3.76 8.50
C ALA A 284 -7.96 -4.48 8.08
N PRO A 285 -8.08 -4.97 6.83
CA PRO A 285 -9.19 -5.81 6.43
C PRO A 285 -9.31 -7.02 7.36
N LEU A 286 -10.54 -7.38 7.68
CA LEU A 286 -10.82 -8.57 8.46
C LEU A 286 -10.59 -9.80 7.60
N ALA A 287 -10.02 -10.85 8.18
CA ALA A 287 -9.84 -12.11 7.48
C ALA A 287 -10.26 -13.27 8.38
N LYS A 288 -10.70 -14.36 7.77
CA LYS A 288 -10.72 -15.68 8.42
C LYS A 288 -10.14 -16.71 7.48
N ILE A 289 -9.59 -17.79 8.02
CA ILE A 289 -9.18 -18.92 7.20
C ILE A 289 -10.44 -19.72 6.83
N TYR A 290 -10.53 -20.18 5.58
CA TYR A 290 -11.63 -21.00 5.11
C TYR A 290 -11.86 -22.19 6.04
N ASP A 291 -13.09 -22.34 6.52
CA ASP A 291 -13.53 -23.38 7.43
C ASP A 291 -14.84 -24.07 6.99
N GLY A 292 -15.25 -23.82 5.75
CA GLY A 292 -16.51 -24.34 5.18
C GLY A 292 -17.76 -23.62 5.68
N THR A 293 -17.62 -22.47 6.38
CA THR A 293 -18.74 -21.68 6.87
C THR A 293 -18.58 -20.20 6.52
N ASP A 294 -19.67 -19.46 6.56
CA ASP A 294 -19.72 -18.02 6.42
C ASP A 294 -19.72 -17.28 7.77
N THR A 295 -19.68 -18.01 8.89
CA THR A 295 -19.79 -17.39 10.23
C THR A 295 -18.58 -16.54 10.58
N VAL A 296 -18.85 -15.39 11.21
CA VAL A 296 -17.82 -14.47 11.75
C VAL A 296 -17.30 -15.07 13.06
N ARG A 297 -16.21 -15.82 12.94
CA ARG A 297 -15.47 -16.40 14.06
C ARG A 297 -14.01 -16.54 13.66
N ASP A 298 -13.13 -16.68 14.62
CA ASP A 298 -11.69 -16.90 14.41
C ASP A 298 -11.10 -15.87 13.45
N LEU A 299 -11.50 -14.58 13.63
CA LEU A 299 -11.06 -13.50 12.80
C LEU A 299 -9.56 -13.28 12.95
N LEU A 300 -8.92 -13.04 11.81
CA LEU A 300 -7.52 -12.68 11.71
C LEU A 300 -7.43 -11.23 11.23
N ARG A 301 -6.43 -10.50 11.70
CA ARG A 301 -5.92 -9.38 10.90
C ARG A 301 -4.99 -9.95 9.85
N VAL A 302 -5.09 -9.45 8.62
CA VAL A 302 -4.19 -9.87 7.54
C VAL A 302 -2.74 -9.64 7.99
N GLY A 303 -1.97 -10.74 8.11
CA GLY A 303 -0.57 -10.71 8.53
C GLY A 303 -0.30 -10.82 10.05
N GLU A 304 -1.32 -10.96 10.90
CA GLU A 304 -1.19 -11.05 12.36
C GLU A 304 -1.78 -12.35 12.93
N LYS A 305 -1.57 -12.56 14.24
CA LYS A 305 -2.13 -13.70 14.98
C LYS A 305 -3.65 -13.67 15.02
N PRO A 306 -4.30 -14.82 15.20
CA PRO A 306 -5.76 -14.88 15.41
C PRO A 306 -6.21 -13.91 16.48
N LEU A 307 -7.29 -13.19 16.22
CA LEU A 307 -7.98 -12.39 17.23
C LEU A 307 -8.84 -13.35 18.07
N ASP A 308 -8.63 -13.36 19.37
CA ASP A 308 -9.41 -14.22 20.31
C ASP A 308 -10.86 -13.73 20.49
N SER A 309 -11.29 -12.68 19.78
CA SER A 309 -12.60 -12.09 19.95
C SER A 309 -13.34 -11.89 18.63
N VAL A 310 -14.64 -12.10 18.69
CA VAL A 310 -15.62 -11.78 17.63
C VAL A 310 -15.70 -10.27 17.38
N HIS A 311 -15.13 -9.45 18.28
CA HIS A 311 -15.17 -8.01 18.21
C HIS A 311 -13.90 -7.49 17.52
N PRO A 312 -14.01 -6.94 16.30
CA PRO A 312 -12.89 -6.38 15.62
C PRO A 312 -12.42 -5.11 16.33
N ASP A 313 -11.13 -4.98 16.47
CA ASP A 313 -10.50 -3.76 16.98
C ASP A 313 -10.34 -2.76 15.83
N PHE A 314 -11.44 -2.09 15.48
CA PHE A 314 -11.41 -1.05 14.47
C PHE A 314 -10.71 0.20 15.00
N ALA A 315 -9.88 0.80 14.18
CA ALA A 315 -9.37 2.13 14.43
C ALA A 315 -10.46 3.17 14.20
N TYR A 316 -10.61 4.09 15.13
CA TYR A 316 -11.59 5.17 15.02
C TYR A 316 -10.88 6.52 15.04
N GLN A 317 -11.37 7.44 14.21
CA GLN A 317 -10.97 8.82 14.23
C GLN A 317 -12.15 9.71 14.62
N GLY A 318 -11.85 10.83 15.24
CA GLY A 318 -12.87 11.78 15.69
C GLY A 318 -13.04 11.86 17.20
N ILE A 319 -12.66 10.86 17.99
CA ILE A 319 -12.64 10.96 19.45
C ILE A 319 -11.50 11.87 19.88
N LEU A 320 -11.78 12.87 20.70
CA LEU A 320 -10.78 13.76 21.26
C LEU A 320 -9.88 13.00 22.25
N GLU A 321 -8.61 13.39 22.32
CA GLU A 321 -7.64 12.75 23.21
C GLU A 321 -8.10 12.78 24.69
N THR A 322 -8.72 13.89 25.10
CA THR A 322 -9.27 14.08 26.46
C THR A 322 -10.44 13.17 26.78
N ASP A 323 -11.07 12.56 25.77
CA ASP A 323 -12.28 11.76 25.93
C ASP A 323 -12.07 10.27 25.62
N LYS A 324 -10.88 9.87 25.17
CA LYS A 324 -10.54 8.45 24.91
C LYS A 324 -10.73 7.54 26.13
N GLY A 325 -10.60 8.09 27.34
CA GLY A 325 -10.88 7.36 28.59
C GLY A 325 -12.35 7.34 29.01
N LYS A 326 -13.24 8.03 28.29
CA LYS A 326 -14.66 8.19 28.64
C LYS A 326 -15.59 7.52 27.62
N VAL A 327 -15.24 7.64 26.31
CA VAL A 327 -16.07 7.23 25.20
C VAL A 327 -15.32 6.22 24.33
N LYS A 328 -15.99 5.15 23.96
CA LYS A 328 -15.54 4.16 22.98
C LYS A 328 -16.64 3.85 21.97
N VAL A 329 -16.26 3.34 20.83
CA VAL A 329 -17.18 2.73 19.87
C VAL A 329 -17.11 1.22 20.04
N GLU A 330 -18.26 0.58 20.19
CA GLU A 330 -18.39 -0.86 20.17
C GLU A 330 -18.99 -1.28 18.84
N ALA A 331 -18.33 -2.22 18.18
CA ALA A 331 -18.78 -2.82 16.94
C ALA A 331 -19.29 -4.24 17.22
N THR A 332 -20.51 -4.54 16.82
CA THR A 332 -21.08 -5.88 16.95
C THR A 332 -21.54 -6.34 15.58
N SER A 333 -21.15 -7.55 15.15
CA SER A 333 -21.61 -8.09 13.88
C SER A 333 -23.13 -8.15 13.83
N ALA A 334 -23.72 -7.65 12.75
CA ALA A 334 -25.15 -7.52 12.61
C ALA A 334 -25.88 -8.87 12.54
N ASP A 335 -25.30 -9.85 11.83
CA ASP A 335 -25.86 -11.19 11.60
C ASP A 335 -24.85 -12.33 11.83
N GLY A 336 -23.62 -12.02 12.15
CA GLY A 336 -22.58 -13.00 12.40
C GLY A 336 -22.06 -13.71 11.15
N ARG A 337 -22.18 -13.10 9.95
CA ARG A 337 -21.82 -13.74 8.67
C ARG A 337 -20.92 -12.87 7.80
N PHE A 338 -20.15 -13.56 6.96
CA PHE A 338 -19.45 -12.98 5.81
C PHE A 338 -20.38 -12.96 4.60
N HIS A 339 -20.41 -11.85 3.89
CA HIS A 339 -21.20 -11.65 2.68
C HIS A 339 -20.29 -11.30 1.49
N ASP A 340 -20.72 -11.65 0.29
CA ASP A 340 -20.06 -11.18 -0.93
C ASP A 340 -20.43 -9.72 -1.20
N ARG A 341 -19.42 -8.90 -1.49
CA ARG A 341 -19.65 -7.52 -1.89
C ARG A 341 -20.32 -7.52 -3.27
N LYS A 342 -21.51 -6.92 -3.36
CA LYS A 342 -22.17 -6.73 -4.66
C LYS A 342 -21.34 -5.82 -5.56
N THR A 343 -21.04 -6.28 -6.76
CA THR A 343 -20.43 -5.49 -7.83
C THR A 343 -21.50 -4.97 -8.78
N ASP A 344 -22.37 -4.10 -8.34
CA ASP A 344 -23.03 -3.22 -9.30
C ASP A 344 -22.11 -2.04 -9.54
N ALA A 345 -21.64 -1.91 -10.77
CA ALA A 345 -20.66 -0.89 -11.18
C ALA A 345 -21.10 0.56 -10.93
N ALA A 346 -22.36 0.78 -10.59
CA ALA A 346 -22.94 2.07 -10.25
C ALA A 346 -22.80 2.43 -8.76
N ASP A 347 -22.43 1.50 -7.88
CA ASP A 347 -22.58 1.70 -6.44
C ASP A 347 -21.41 1.21 -5.61
N LYS A 348 -20.19 1.65 -5.98
CA LYS A 348 -18.98 1.38 -5.18
C LYS A 348 -19.03 1.93 -3.76
N ASN A 349 -20.05 2.73 -3.43
CA ASN A 349 -20.23 3.39 -2.13
C ASN A 349 -21.65 3.21 -1.53
N ALA A 350 -22.51 2.40 -2.11
CA ALA A 350 -23.82 2.15 -1.50
C ALA A 350 -23.66 1.26 -0.29
N THR A 351 -23.94 1.80 0.85
CA THR A 351 -24.34 1.07 2.04
C THR A 351 -25.59 0.30 1.66
N LEU A 352 -25.51 -1.02 1.61
CA LEU A 352 -26.70 -1.84 1.41
C LEU A 352 -27.65 -1.61 2.58
N ASP A 353 -28.90 -1.33 2.30
CA ASP A 353 -29.91 -1.17 3.33
C ASP A 353 -30.23 -2.52 4.01
N ALA A 354 -30.80 -2.49 5.20
CA ALA A 354 -31.11 -3.71 5.96
C ALA A 354 -32.05 -4.68 5.20
N LYS A 355 -32.88 -4.19 4.30
CA LYS A 355 -33.75 -5.04 3.47
C LYS A 355 -32.97 -5.83 2.43
N SER A 356 -31.94 -5.23 1.85
CA SER A 356 -31.08 -5.93 0.88
C SER A 356 -30.34 -7.10 1.53
N TRP A 357 -30.04 -7.02 2.82
CA TRP A 357 -29.36 -8.08 3.56
C TRP A 357 -30.26 -9.25 3.88
N GLU A 358 -31.49 -8.99 4.34
CA GLU A 358 -32.47 -10.05 4.55
C GLU A 358 -32.79 -10.83 3.26
N GLU A 359 -32.80 -10.15 2.13
CA GLU A 359 -33.00 -10.80 0.84
C GLU A 359 -31.80 -11.62 0.39
N LEU A 360 -30.58 -11.15 0.61
CA LEU A 360 -29.35 -11.87 0.29
C LEU A 360 -29.18 -13.13 1.14
N ALA A 361 -29.46 -13.04 2.44
CA ALA A 361 -29.40 -14.18 3.37
C ALA A 361 -30.37 -15.33 2.99
N LYS A 362 -31.39 -15.05 2.18
CA LYS A 362 -32.37 -16.04 1.70
C LYS A 362 -31.95 -16.75 0.41
N ARG A 363 -30.90 -16.30 -0.28
CA ARG A 363 -30.44 -16.91 -1.53
C ARG A 363 -29.54 -18.10 -1.24
N LYS A 364 -30.02 -19.30 -1.55
CA LYS A 364 -29.29 -20.56 -1.38
C LYS A 364 -28.13 -20.78 -2.37
N ASP A 365 -28.03 -19.97 -3.41
CA ASP A 365 -27.02 -20.04 -4.48
C ASP A 365 -25.83 -19.11 -4.24
N TYR A 366 -25.84 -18.43 -3.12
CA TYR A 366 -24.80 -17.47 -2.75
C TYR A 366 -23.72 -18.17 -1.92
N SER A 367 -22.53 -18.34 -2.49
CA SER A 367 -21.42 -19.00 -1.79
C SER A 367 -20.64 -18.03 -0.93
N GLU A 368 -21.27 -17.53 0.13
CA GLU A 368 -20.70 -16.53 1.05
C GLU A 368 -19.45 -17.03 1.79
N TYR A 369 -19.34 -18.36 1.93
CA TYR A 369 -18.18 -19.02 2.54
C TYR A 369 -17.05 -19.36 1.56
N ASN A 370 -17.22 -19.08 0.26
CA ASN A 370 -16.22 -19.38 -0.75
C ASN A 370 -15.12 -18.30 -0.74
N THR A 371 -13.84 -18.71 -0.87
CA THR A 371 -12.70 -17.78 -0.96
C THR A 371 -12.64 -17.05 -2.30
N LYS A 372 -13.22 -17.60 -3.35
CA LYS A 372 -13.23 -16.96 -4.67
C LYS A 372 -14.34 -15.93 -4.78
N ASN A 373 -13.98 -14.67 -4.56
CA ASN A 373 -14.82 -13.55 -4.91
C ASN A 373 -13.97 -12.41 -5.44
N GLU A 374 -14.19 -11.98 -6.67
CA GLU A 374 -13.47 -10.88 -7.31
C GLU A 374 -13.71 -9.53 -6.63
N SER A 375 -14.83 -9.38 -5.92
CA SER A 375 -15.22 -8.16 -5.22
C SER A 375 -14.84 -8.13 -3.74
N GLY A 376 -14.24 -9.20 -3.23
CA GLY A 376 -13.95 -9.35 -1.80
C GLY A 376 -15.18 -9.69 -0.98
N LYS A 377 -15.02 -9.82 0.32
CA LYS A 377 -16.08 -10.08 1.30
C LYS A 377 -16.37 -8.81 2.11
N VAL A 378 -17.51 -8.79 2.75
CA VAL A 378 -17.90 -7.75 3.70
C VAL A 378 -18.54 -8.40 4.92
N VAL A 379 -18.31 -7.81 6.08
CA VAL A 379 -19.00 -8.13 7.32
C VAL A 379 -19.71 -6.88 7.81
N HIS A 380 -21.00 -7.02 8.14
CA HIS A 380 -21.81 -5.92 8.61
C HIS A 380 -21.73 -5.78 10.11
N TYR A 381 -21.45 -4.57 10.56
CA TYR A 381 -21.38 -4.22 11.97
C TYR A 381 -22.40 -3.15 12.33
N ASN A 382 -23.08 -3.34 13.45
CA ASN A 382 -23.75 -2.28 14.17
C ASN A 382 -22.71 -1.58 15.04
N LEU A 383 -22.68 -0.25 14.96
CA LEU A 383 -21.79 0.57 15.76
C LEU A 383 -22.60 1.28 16.84
N ALA A 384 -22.12 1.25 18.06
CA ALA A 384 -22.72 1.94 19.19
C ALA A 384 -21.68 2.71 19.99
N LEU A 385 -22.05 3.91 20.44
CA LEU A 385 -21.27 4.65 21.42
C LEU A 385 -21.50 4.06 22.81
N LYS A 386 -20.42 3.79 23.52
CA LYS A 386 -20.45 3.23 24.88
C LYS A 386 -19.53 4.01 25.80
N SER A 387 -19.92 4.09 27.09
CA SER A 387 -19.00 4.52 28.13
C SER A 387 -17.87 3.49 28.27
N VAL A 388 -16.66 3.97 28.51
CA VAL A 388 -15.53 3.09 28.82
C VAL A 388 -15.70 2.43 30.17
N GLN A 389 -16.22 3.17 31.17
CA GLN A 389 -16.32 2.69 32.56
C GLN A 389 -17.60 1.91 32.83
N HIS A 390 -18.72 2.42 32.33
CA HIS A 390 -20.04 1.80 32.54
C HIS A 390 -20.78 1.62 31.21
N PRO A 391 -20.38 0.60 30.39
CA PRO A 391 -20.90 0.44 29.02
C PRO A 391 -22.40 0.29 28.91
N ASP A 392 -23.04 -0.38 29.89
CA ASP A 392 -24.46 -0.73 29.85
C ASP A 392 -25.31 0.19 30.72
N SER A 393 -24.72 0.94 31.65
CA SER A 393 -25.43 1.81 32.58
C SER A 393 -24.66 3.11 32.88
N PRO A 394 -24.46 3.96 31.84
CA PRO A 394 -23.69 5.19 32.00
C PRO A 394 -24.37 6.15 32.99
N ASN A 395 -23.59 6.77 33.86
CA ASN A 395 -24.01 7.83 34.74
C ASN A 395 -24.31 9.12 33.95
N GLU A 396 -24.80 10.18 34.63
CA GLU A 396 -25.19 11.41 33.95
C GLU A 396 -24.04 12.10 33.21
N ALA A 397 -22.86 12.18 33.82
CA ALA A 397 -21.69 12.78 33.19
C ALA A 397 -21.22 11.98 31.96
N GLU A 398 -21.31 10.66 32.03
CA GLU A 398 -20.99 9.77 30.90
C GLU A 398 -22.01 9.89 29.78
N LYS A 399 -23.32 10.03 30.09
CA LYS A 399 -24.35 10.30 29.07
C LYS A 399 -24.07 11.61 28.33
N ILE A 400 -23.68 12.66 29.04
CA ILE A 400 -23.31 13.95 28.45
C ILE A 400 -22.08 13.76 27.55
N ALA A 401 -21.06 13.03 28.02
CA ALA A 401 -19.85 12.77 27.22
C ALA A 401 -20.19 11.98 25.95
N LEU A 402 -21.03 10.97 26.01
CA LEU A 402 -21.51 10.21 24.84
C LEU A 402 -22.29 11.10 23.87
N GLY A 403 -23.14 12.01 24.42
CA GLY A 403 -23.94 12.95 23.63
C GLY A 403 -23.13 13.98 22.86
N ASN A 404 -21.83 14.12 23.17
CA ASN A 404 -20.90 14.97 22.41
C ASN A 404 -20.45 14.37 21.07
N TYR A 405 -20.79 13.12 20.83
CA TYR A 405 -20.36 12.38 19.65
C TYR A 405 -21.53 11.76 18.91
N GLU A 406 -21.33 11.54 17.64
CA GLU A 406 -22.20 10.71 16.80
C GLU A 406 -21.35 9.71 16.02
N VAL A 407 -21.88 8.53 15.81
CA VAL A 407 -21.32 7.50 14.96
C VAL A 407 -22.41 6.98 14.03
N ALA A 408 -22.05 6.58 12.82
CA ALA A 408 -22.99 5.87 11.96
C ALA A 408 -23.48 4.61 12.68
N SER A 409 -24.75 4.29 12.56
CA SER A 409 -25.34 3.10 13.22
C SER A 409 -24.80 1.79 12.65
N THR A 410 -24.31 1.82 11.41
CA THR A 410 -23.80 0.63 10.69
C THR A 410 -22.46 0.93 10.01
N TYR A 411 -21.67 -0.12 9.85
CA TYR A 411 -20.41 -0.08 9.11
C TYR A 411 -20.17 -1.39 8.38
N ASP A 412 -19.82 -1.30 7.10
CA ASP A 412 -19.49 -2.43 6.25
C ASP A 412 -17.97 -2.61 6.23
N ALA A 413 -17.48 -3.52 7.06
CA ALA A 413 -16.05 -3.81 7.14
C ALA A 413 -15.60 -4.64 5.94
N SER A 414 -14.58 -4.18 5.23
CA SER A 414 -13.91 -5.00 4.21
C SER A 414 -13.35 -6.26 4.85
N ALA A 415 -13.62 -7.39 4.23
CA ALA A 415 -13.27 -8.70 4.77
C ALA A 415 -12.85 -9.65 3.66
N GLU A 416 -12.19 -10.74 4.03
CA GLU A 416 -11.84 -11.82 3.13
C GLU A 416 -11.89 -13.18 3.85
N ILE A 417 -12.20 -14.23 3.11
CA ILE A 417 -11.97 -15.59 3.53
C ILE A 417 -10.71 -16.04 2.81
N VAL A 418 -9.61 -16.21 3.53
CA VAL A 418 -8.34 -16.62 2.95
C VAL A 418 -8.30 -18.12 2.73
N LYS A 419 -7.58 -18.56 1.73
CA LYS A 419 -7.42 -19.97 1.40
C LYS A 419 -6.83 -20.74 2.56
N ARG A 420 -7.40 -21.93 2.80
CA ARG A 420 -6.90 -22.85 3.81
C ARG A 420 -5.72 -23.64 3.27
N LYS A 421 -4.66 -23.76 4.04
CA LYS A 421 -3.46 -24.47 3.64
C LYS A 421 -3.66 -25.98 3.74
N VAL A 422 -3.24 -26.69 2.69
CA VAL A 422 -3.18 -28.15 2.65
C VAL A 422 -1.78 -28.60 2.32
N LYS A 423 -1.38 -29.75 2.85
CA LYS A 423 -0.12 -30.39 2.49
C LYS A 423 -0.39 -31.55 1.55
N VAL A 424 0.46 -31.69 0.54
CA VAL A 424 0.46 -32.81 -0.40
C VAL A 424 1.63 -33.71 -0.07
N GLU A 425 1.40 -35.00 -0.04
CA GLU A 425 2.40 -36.01 0.25
C GLU A 425 2.44 -37.04 -0.87
N LEU A 426 3.63 -37.64 -1.07
CA LEU A 426 3.81 -38.74 -1.99
C LEU A 426 3.33 -40.02 -1.31
N ASP A 427 2.57 -40.87 -2.00
CA ASP A 427 2.19 -42.17 -1.49
C ASP A 427 3.42 -43.02 -1.12
N ALA A 428 3.36 -43.72 -0.03
CA ALA A 428 4.45 -44.61 0.35
C ALA A 428 4.60 -45.75 -0.70
N VAL A 429 5.82 -46.01 -1.09
CA VAL A 429 6.15 -47.13 -2.00
C VAL A 429 7.33 -47.90 -1.47
N ALA A 430 7.45 -49.16 -1.90
CA ALA A 430 8.63 -49.94 -1.59
C ALA A 430 9.90 -49.33 -2.25
N PRO A 431 11.07 -49.38 -1.57
CA PRO A 431 12.31 -48.78 -2.11
C PRO A 431 12.70 -49.29 -3.50
N GLU A 432 12.31 -50.51 -3.85
CA GLU A 432 12.56 -51.14 -5.15
C GLU A 432 11.87 -50.38 -6.28
N THR A 433 10.72 -49.74 -6.01
CA THR A 433 9.98 -48.92 -6.99
C THR A 433 10.76 -47.65 -7.41
N LEU A 434 11.64 -47.15 -6.52
CA LEU A 434 12.49 -46.00 -6.75
C LEU A 434 13.87 -46.38 -7.27
N THR A 435 14.01 -47.66 -7.66
CA THR A 435 15.26 -48.21 -8.22
C THR A 435 14.98 -48.71 -9.62
N ARG A 436 15.85 -48.41 -10.57
CA ARG A 436 15.79 -48.91 -11.94
C ARG A 436 17.18 -49.14 -12.49
N ASP A 437 17.24 -49.90 -13.55
CA ASP A 437 18.47 -49.98 -14.36
C ASP A 437 18.55 -48.79 -15.34
N TYR A 438 19.79 -48.48 -15.73
CA TYR A 438 20.04 -47.41 -16.71
C TYR A 438 19.35 -47.72 -18.04
N ASP A 439 18.60 -46.74 -18.54
CA ASP A 439 17.89 -46.82 -19.82
C ASP A 439 18.15 -45.59 -20.74
N GLY A 440 19.06 -44.69 -20.33
CA GLY A 440 19.37 -43.48 -21.05
C GLY A 440 18.37 -42.35 -20.89
N SER A 441 17.32 -42.50 -20.07
CA SER A 441 16.32 -41.48 -19.79
C SER A 441 16.44 -40.96 -18.36
N THR A 442 15.72 -39.86 -18.06
CA THR A 442 15.56 -39.35 -16.68
C THR A 442 14.21 -39.73 -16.07
N LYS A 443 13.39 -40.54 -16.74
CA LYS A 443 12.07 -40.93 -16.23
C LYS A 443 12.21 -41.79 -14.99
N ALA A 444 11.50 -41.47 -13.92
CA ALA A 444 11.39 -42.30 -12.71
C ALA A 444 9.97 -42.93 -12.64
N ALA A 445 9.69 -43.65 -11.59
CA ALA A 445 8.39 -44.24 -11.39
C ALA A 445 7.29 -43.18 -11.25
N VAL A 446 6.08 -43.51 -11.71
CA VAL A 446 4.88 -42.70 -11.42
C VAL A 446 4.50 -42.95 -9.94
N ARG A 447 4.25 -41.83 -9.21
CA ARG A 447 3.84 -41.88 -7.81
C ARG A 447 2.42 -41.35 -7.64
N GLY A 448 1.68 -41.95 -6.73
CA GLY A 448 0.46 -41.40 -6.20
C GLY A 448 0.72 -40.22 -5.26
N LEU A 449 -0.26 -39.36 -5.15
CA LEU A 449 -0.27 -38.18 -4.30
C LEU A 449 -1.56 -38.14 -3.50
N HIS A 450 -1.46 -37.76 -2.25
CA HIS A 450 -2.63 -37.52 -1.41
C HIS A 450 -2.43 -36.27 -0.55
N PHE A 451 -3.54 -35.72 -0.06
CA PHE A 451 -3.48 -34.65 0.92
C PHE A 451 -3.20 -35.24 2.29
N SER A 452 -2.30 -34.59 3.05
CA SER A 452 -1.99 -35.03 4.41
C SER A 452 -3.24 -35.10 5.27
N PRO A 453 -3.46 -36.17 6.00
CA PRO A 453 -4.62 -36.33 6.87
C PRO A 453 -4.53 -35.49 8.15
N THR A 454 -3.40 -34.85 8.40
CA THR A 454 -3.24 -33.97 9.58
C THR A 454 -4.02 -32.67 9.40
N ASN A 455 -5.10 -32.55 10.15
CA ASN A 455 -5.93 -31.36 10.24
C ASN A 455 -5.72 -30.69 11.60
N ASP A 456 -5.48 -29.39 11.58
CA ASP A 456 -5.61 -28.54 12.76
C ASP A 456 -6.70 -27.49 12.53
N ALA A 457 -6.83 -26.53 13.43
CA ALA A 457 -7.83 -25.46 13.29
C ALA A 457 -7.71 -24.67 11.99
N HIS A 458 -6.51 -24.66 11.35
CA HIS A 458 -6.17 -23.75 10.27
C HIS A 458 -5.58 -24.43 9.03
N THR A 459 -5.33 -25.73 9.07
CA THR A 459 -4.73 -26.51 7.98
C THR A 459 -5.51 -27.80 7.69
N GLY A 460 -5.26 -28.40 6.51
CA GLY A 460 -5.90 -29.61 6.07
C GLY A 460 -7.27 -29.40 5.42
N LEU A 461 -7.89 -30.45 4.92
CA LEU A 461 -9.22 -30.39 4.29
C LEU A 461 -10.32 -30.24 5.33
N VAL A 462 -11.37 -29.48 4.99
CA VAL A 462 -12.52 -29.26 5.86
C VAL A 462 -13.50 -30.44 5.75
N GLY A 463 -13.81 -31.08 6.88
CA GLY A 463 -14.82 -32.14 6.94
C GLY A 463 -14.58 -33.27 5.94
N THR A 464 -15.49 -33.47 5.02
CA THR A 464 -15.44 -34.48 3.95
C THR A 464 -15.11 -33.88 2.57
N GLU A 465 -14.69 -32.63 2.50
CA GLU A 465 -14.32 -32.00 1.25
C GLU A 465 -13.13 -32.69 0.58
N GLN A 466 -13.17 -32.75 -0.75
CA GLN A 466 -12.09 -33.33 -1.55
C GLN A 466 -11.59 -32.27 -2.53
N ALA A 467 -10.46 -31.66 -2.21
CA ALA A 467 -9.74 -30.86 -3.18
C ALA A 467 -9.05 -31.76 -4.21
N LEU A 468 -8.91 -31.27 -5.43
CA LEU A 468 -8.32 -32.02 -6.53
C LEU A 468 -7.01 -31.37 -6.99
N LEU A 469 -6.02 -32.21 -7.28
CA LEU A 469 -4.79 -31.75 -7.90
C LEU A 469 -4.99 -31.59 -9.42
N ARG A 470 -4.47 -30.52 -9.98
CA ARG A 470 -4.45 -30.31 -11.42
C ARG A 470 -3.69 -31.45 -12.11
N GLY A 471 -4.34 -32.12 -13.08
CA GLY A 471 -3.76 -33.27 -13.78
C GLY A 471 -3.84 -34.59 -12.99
N GLY A 472 -4.67 -34.66 -11.93
CA GLY A 472 -4.91 -35.89 -11.16
C GLY A 472 -3.94 -36.12 -10.02
N ASN A 473 -4.13 -37.24 -9.33
CA ASN A 473 -3.42 -37.59 -8.10
C ASN A 473 -2.19 -38.49 -8.37
N THR A 474 -1.62 -38.41 -9.55
CA THR A 474 -0.38 -39.13 -9.89
C THR A 474 0.60 -38.23 -10.60
N ARG A 475 1.89 -38.44 -10.42
CA ARG A 475 2.95 -37.69 -11.10
C ARG A 475 4.05 -38.62 -11.59
N GLN A 476 4.50 -38.34 -12.81
CA GLN A 476 5.72 -38.93 -13.36
C GLN A 476 6.92 -38.33 -12.65
N GLY A 477 7.76 -39.15 -12.03
CA GLY A 477 9.01 -38.70 -11.44
C GLY A 477 10.09 -38.45 -12.50
N ILE A 478 11.00 -37.53 -12.19
CA ILE A 478 12.15 -37.18 -13.01
C ILE A 478 13.40 -37.26 -12.16
N TYR A 479 14.35 -38.11 -12.54
CA TYR A 479 15.68 -38.14 -11.92
C TYR A 479 16.47 -36.89 -12.26
N ASP A 480 17.31 -36.43 -11.35
CA ASP A 480 18.22 -35.28 -11.52
C ASP A 480 19.25 -35.49 -12.64
N THR A 481 19.63 -36.72 -12.92
CA THR A 481 20.45 -37.13 -14.07
C THR A 481 20.05 -38.52 -14.53
N LYS A 482 20.31 -38.84 -15.80
CA LYS A 482 20.13 -40.19 -16.34
C LYS A 482 21.23 -41.15 -15.91
N ASP A 483 22.39 -40.64 -15.46
CA ASP A 483 23.62 -41.42 -15.28
C ASP A 483 23.70 -42.08 -13.90
N VAL A 484 24.31 -43.23 -13.81
CA VAL A 484 24.52 -43.98 -12.56
C VAL A 484 25.45 -43.15 -11.65
N LYS A 485 25.02 -42.87 -10.43
CA LYS A 485 25.86 -42.22 -9.42
C LYS A 485 26.73 -43.24 -8.69
N ARG A 486 28.05 -43.01 -8.69
CA ARG A 486 29.02 -43.85 -8.02
C ARG A 486 29.86 -43.06 -7.02
N ASP A 487 30.44 -43.74 -6.07
CA ASP A 487 31.44 -43.15 -5.18
C ASP A 487 32.85 -43.12 -5.83
N ALA A 488 33.82 -42.60 -5.10
CA ALA A 488 35.22 -42.51 -5.56
C ALA A 488 35.86 -43.87 -5.81
N ASN A 489 35.28 -44.94 -5.30
CA ASN A 489 35.76 -46.31 -5.52
C ASN A 489 34.97 -47.01 -6.64
N GLY A 490 34.07 -46.31 -7.33
CA GLY A 490 33.27 -46.86 -8.41
C GLY A 490 32.04 -47.67 -7.96
N VAL A 491 31.75 -47.69 -6.67
CA VAL A 491 30.57 -48.38 -6.12
C VAL A 491 29.32 -47.57 -6.34
N VAL A 492 28.23 -48.22 -6.76
CA VAL A 492 26.91 -47.55 -6.96
C VAL A 492 26.42 -46.99 -5.65
N ARG A 493 26.12 -45.67 -5.66
CA ARG A 493 25.54 -44.95 -4.51
C ARG A 493 24.02 -45.13 -4.51
N LYS A 494 23.54 -45.90 -3.52
CA LYS A 494 22.08 -46.09 -3.32
C LYS A 494 21.43 -44.80 -2.86
N ASN A 495 20.21 -44.51 -3.33
CA ASN A 495 19.39 -43.36 -2.97
C ASN A 495 20.13 -42.00 -3.18
N ALA A 496 21.06 -41.96 -4.11
CA ALA A 496 21.86 -40.76 -4.37
C ALA A 496 21.26 -39.82 -5.43
N HIS A 497 20.29 -40.33 -6.16
CA HIS A 497 19.53 -39.49 -7.10
C HIS A 497 18.40 -38.78 -6.37
N THR A 498 18.17 -37.53 -6.77
CA THR A 498 16.93 -36.83 -6.44
C THR A 498 15.90 -37.12 -7.52
N ILE A 499 14.70 -37.51 -7.11
CA ILE A 499 13.55 -37.68 -7.98
C ILE A 499 12.59 -36.54 -7.72
N THR A 500 12.28 -35.75 -8.76
CA THR A 500 11.36 -34.59 -8.69
C THR A 500 10.01 -34.98 -9.26
N TYR A 501 8.95 -34.67 -8.49
CA TYR A 501 7.55 -34.85 -8.87
C TYR A 501 6.92 -33.46 -8.95
N GLY A 502 6.92 -32.89 -10.13
CA GLY A 502 6.65 -31.49 -10.36
C GLY A 502 5.22 -31.15 -10.78
N ASN A 503 5.01 -29.84 -11.06
CA ASN A 503 3.75 -29.27 -11.52
C ASN A 503 2.59 -29.49 -10.54
N LEU A 504 2.90 -29.34 -9.24
CA LEU A 504 1.90 -29.52 -8.19
C LEU A 504 1.11 -28.24 -8.01
N ALA A 505 -0.15 -28.26 -8.37
CA ALA A 505 -1.10 -27.19 -8.18
C ALA A 505 -2.49 -27.79 -7.93
N LEU A 506 -3.33 -27.04 -7.24
CA LEU A 506 -4.73 -27.41 -7.10
C LEU A 506 -5.50 -27.15 -8.40
N ASN A 507 -6.57 -27.88 -8.57
CA ASN A 507 -7.52 -27.67 -9.67
C ASN A 507 -8.29 -26.36 -9.48
N ASP A 508 -8.99 -25.89 -10.53
CA ASP A 508 -9.78 -24.65 -10.51
C ASP A 508 -11.29 -24.94 -10.36
N ASP A 509 -11.65 -25.99 -9.61
CA ASP A 509 -13.03 -26.29 -9.26
C ASP A 509 -13.50 -25.54 -8.01
N ALA A 510 -14.79 -25.59 -7.72
CA ALA A 510 -15.40 -24.80 -6.65
C ALA A 510 -14.84 -25.12 -5.25
N VAL A 511 -14.46 -26.38 -4.99
CA VAL A 511 -13.90 -26.80 -3.71
C VAL A 511 -12.41 -26.45 -3.64
N SER A 512 -11.64 -26.86 -4.66
CA SER A 512 -10.17 -26.69 -4.68
C SER A 512 -9.73 -25.22 -4.60
N LYS A 513 -10.57 -24.29 -5.08
CA LYS A 513 -10.32 -22.83 -5.01
C LYS A 513 -10.25 -22.27 -3.59
N ASN A 514 -10.85 -22.96 -2.64
CA ASN A 514 -10.84 -22.56 -1.22
C ASN A 514 -9.55 -22.93 -0.51
N TYR A 515 -8.68 -23.66 -1.21
CA TYR A 515 -7.44 -24.17 -0.65
C TYR A 515 -6.22 -23.60 -1.40
N GLU A 516 -5.08 -23.68 -0.74
CA GLU A 516 -3.76 -23.54 -1.33
C GLU A 516 -2.84 -24.62 -0.80
N ILE A 517 -1.93 -25.11 -1.64
CA ILE A 517 -0.89 -26.02 -1.13
C ILE A 517 0.08 -25.14 -0.31
N ASP A 518 0.37 -25.56 0.93
CA ASP A 518 1.29 -24.84 1.80
C ASP A 518 2.65 -24.64 1.09
N PRO A 519 3.08 -23.41 0.83
CA PRO A 519 4.36 -23.15 0.18
C PRO A 519 5.55 -23.79 0.91
N ALA A 520 5.46 -23.95 2.24
CA ALA A 520 6.50 -24.62 3.02
C ALA A 520 6.58 -26.13 2.77
N ASN A 521 5.54 -26.73 2.21
CA ASN A 521 5.49 -28.15 1.85
C ASN A 521 6.15 -28.44 0.49
N LEU A 522 6.22 -27.46 -0.39
CA LEU A 522 6.70 -27.57 -1.76
C LEU A 522 8.08 -26.94 -1.92
N LYS A 523 8.81 -27.43 -2.90
CA LYS A 523 10.04 -26.82 -3.38
C LYS A 523 9.82 -26.17 -4.73
N THR A 524 10.66 -25.19 -5.04
CA THR A 524 10.79 -24.56 -6.36
C THR A 524 12.26 -24.52 -6.73
N ASP A 525 12.56 -24.51 -8.02
CA ASP A 525 13.93 -24.43 -8.52
C ASP A 525 13.97 -23.41 -9.66
N GLU A 526 14.68 -22.31 -9.44
CA GLU A 526 14.83 -21.24 -10.43
C GLU A 526 15.63 -21.68 -11.66
N ALA A 527 16.52 -22.65 -11.49
CA ALA A 527 17.31 -23.23 -12.59
C ALA A 527 16.47 -24.17 -13.46
N HIS A 528 15.37 -24.70 -12.93
CA HIS A 528 14.48 -25.64 -13.57
C HIS A 528 13.02 -25.23 -13.41
N PRO A 529 12.63 -24.09 -14.03
CA PRO A 529 11.26 -23.56 -13.92
C PRO A 529 10.19 -24.51 -14.50
N GLU A 530 10.58 -25.44 -15.36
CA GLU A 530 9.72 -26.46 -15.92
C GLU A 530 9.16 -27.44 -14.88
N TYR A 531 9.79 -27.54 -13.72
CA TYR A 531 9.28 -28.38 -12.63
C TYR A 531 8.12 -27.73 -11.85
N GLY A 532 7.96 -26.42 -11.98
CA GLY A 532 6.98 -25.67 -11.18
C GLY A 532 7.20 -25.87 -9.69
N SER A 533 6.12 -26.03 -8.94
CA SER A 533 6.18 -26.47 -7.54
C SER A 533 6.26 -28.01 -7.48
N PHE A 534 7.11 -28.57 -6.63
CA PHE A 534 7.39 -29.99 -6.63
C PHE A 534 7.66 -30.58 -5.24
N LEU A 535 7.50 -31.89 -5.17
CA LEU A 535 8.02 -32.74 -4.08
C LEU A 535 9.21 -33.54 -4.56
N GLN A 536 10.06 -33.99 -3.67
CA GLN A 536 11.24 -34.77 -3.97
C GLN A 536 11.30 -36.06 -3.15
N ASP A 537 11.88 -37.08 -3.77
CA ASP A 537 12.29 -38.31 -3.11
C ASP A 537 13.69 -38.68 -3.59
N SER A 538 14.23 -39.75 -3.05
CA SER A 538 15.54 -40.28 -3.42
C SER A 538 15.42 -41.64 -4.14
N GLY A 539 16.28 -41.85 -5.11
CA GLY A 539 16.25 -43.11 -5.86
C GLY A 539 17.61 -43.60 -6.31
N THR A 540 17.61 -44.73 -6.97
CA THR A 540 18.83 -45.39 -7.45
C THR A 540 18.71 -45.74 -8.93
N ILE A 541 19.73 -45.41 -9.70
CA ILE A 541 19.91 -45.98 -11.04
C ILE A 541 21.06 -46.95 -10.99
N ASN A 542 20.77 -48.22 -11.29
CA ASN A 542 21.76 -49.27 -11.37
C ASN A 542 22.41 -49.27 -12.77
N PRO A 543 23.64 -49.76 -12.90
CA PRO A 543 24.27 -49.99 -14.21
C PRO A 543 23.47 -51.02 -15.01
N LYS A 544 23.27 -50.74 -16.28
CA LYS A 544 22.67 -51.69 -17.23
C LYS A 544 23.61 -52.84 -17.45
N GLY A 545 23.12 -54.06 -17.21
CA GLY A 545 23.87 -55.28 -17.47
C GLY A 545 23.93 -55.57 -18.96
N LEU A 546 25.15 -55.67 -19.51
CA LEU A 546 25.42 -56.08 -20.87
C LEU A 546 26.01 -57.47 -20.86
N LYS A 547 25.36 -58.46 -21.52
CA LYS A 547 25.93 -59.82 -21.66
C LYS A 547 26.98 -59.84 -22.75
N ALA A 548 28.17 -60.28 -22.40
CA ALA A 548 29.27 -60.46 -23.32
C ALA A 548 29.28 -61.91 -23.84
N GLU A 549 28.82 -62.11 -25.06
CA GLU A 549 28.94 -63.39 -25.76
C GLU A 549 29.90 -63.24 -26.92
N LEU A 550 30.82 -64.19 -27.07
CA LEU A 550 31.72 -64.25 -28.21
C LEU A 550 31.03 -64.87 -29.40
N LEU A 551 30.90 -64.07 -30.50
CA LEU A 551 30.34 -64.58 -31.76
C LEU A 551 31.25 -65.58 -32.46
N ARG A 552 32.55 -65.42 -32.32
CA ARG A 552 33.55 -66.33 -32.86
C ARG A 552 34.40 -66.95 -31.77
N GLN A 553 34.51 -68.24 -31.82
CA GLN A 553 35.35 -69.02 -30.92
C GLN A 553 36.69 -69.41 -31.59
N ASP A 554 36.76 -69.37 -32.94
CA ASP A 554 37.87 -69.78 -33.77
C ASP A 554 38.75 -68.59 -34.22
N VAL A 555 39.42 -67.99 -33.30
CA VAL A 555 40.29 -66.83 -33.60
C VAL A 555 41.61 -67.27 -34.22
N GLN A 556 41.97 -66.68 -35.34
CA GLN A 556 43.10 -67.13 -36.12
C GLN A 556 44.04 -65.95 -36.51
N LYS A 557 45.32 -66.18 -36.47
CA LYS A 557 46.36 -65.27 -37.06
C LYS A 557 47.53 -65.96 -37.59
N GLN A 558 48.33 -65.31 -38.43
CA GLN A 558 49.67 -65.71 -38.84
C GLN A 558 50.71 -65.36 -37.79
N TYR A 559 51.64 -66.21 -37.50
CA TYR A 559 52.75 -65.97 -36.55
C TYR A 559 53.45 -64.63 -36.87
N ASP A 560 53.54 -63.75 -35.90
CA ASP A 560 54.19 -62.44 -35.95
C ASP A 560 55.09 -62.16 -34.74
N GLY A 561 55.29 -63.18 -33.91
CA GLY A 561 56.09 -63.08 -32.69
C GLY A 561 55.37 -62.46 -31.48
N THR A 562 54.12 -62.06 -31.61
CA THR A 562 53.32 -61.40 -30.54
C THR A 562 52.18 -62.30 -30.10
N ARG A 563 51.60 -61.99 -28.92
CA ARG A 563 50.38 -62.57 -28.50
C ARG A 563 49.13 -61.80 -28.97
N GLU A 564 49.33 -60.57 -29.41
CA GLU A 564 48.28 -59.64 -29.78
C GLU A 564 47.48 -60.20 -30.96
N VAL A 565 46.14 -60.12 -30.80
CA VAL A 565 45.24 -60.43 -31.88
C VAL A 565 45.03 -59.14 -32.70
N LYS A 566 45.67 -59.11 -33.90
CA LYS A 566 45.57 -58.00 -34.85
C LYS A 566 44.64 -58.31 -35.99
N ASP A 567 44.01 -57.25 -36.55
CA ASP A 567 43.33 -57.38 -37.82
C ASP A 567 44.29 -57.78 -38.87
N ASN A 568 44.11 -58.98 -39.40
CA ASN A 568 44.95 -59.50 -40.49
C ASN A 568 44.06 -60.22 -41.53
N ALA A 569 44.71 -60.88 -42.50
CA ALA A 569 44.08 -61.53 -43.63
C ALA A 569 42.98 -62.60 -43.31
N TYR A 570 42.77 -62.91 -42.08
CA TYR A 570 41.79 -63.92 -41.59
C TYR A 570 40.51 -63.27 -40.97
N GLY A 571 40.29 -62.01 -41.24
CA GLY A 571 39.02 -61.33 -40.85
C GLY A 571 39.17 -60.21 -39.88
N THR A 572 38.30 -59.24 -39.99
CA THR A 572 38.21 -58.08 -39.11
C THR A 572 37.76 -58.53 -37.74
N PHE A 573 38.58 -58.23 -36.75
CA PHE A 573 38.46 -58.80 -35.41
C PHE A 573 37.52 -58.02 -34.51
N ARG A 574 37.29 -56.73 -34.80
CA ARG A 574 36.68 -55.84 -33.80
C ARG A 574 35.16 -55.86 -33.75
N GLU A 575 34.46 -55.88 -34.82
CA GLU A 575 33.00 -55.69 -34.85
C GLU A 575 32.17 -56.98 -34.85
N GLY A 576 32.76 -58.11 -35.25
CA GLY A 576 32.06 -59.37 -35.42
C GLY A 576 32.16 -60.34 -34.27
N ASN A 577 32.96 -60.05 -33.23
CA ASN A 577 33.28 -61.02 -32.18
C ASN A 577 32.43 -60.97 -30.92
N PHE A 578 31.66 -59.87 -30.76
CA PHE A 578 30.68 -59.76 -29.71
C PHE A 578 29.26 -59.84 -30.26
N ARG A 579 28.46 -60.68 -29.65
CA ARG A 579 27.04 -60.66 -29.91
C ARG A 579 26.47 -59.37 -29.32
N LYS A 580 25.49 -58.75 -30.02
CA LYS A 580 24.71 -57.69 -29.43
C LYS A 580 24.19 -58.16 -28.08
N VAL A 581 24.46 -57.38 -27.06
CA VAL A 581 24.04 -57.70 -25.72
C VAL A 581 22.52 -57.64 -25.64
N MET A 582 21.89 -58.72 -25.31
CA MET A 582 20.42 -58.80 -25.18
C MET A 582 20.01 -58.41 -23.78
N ASP A 583 19.03 -57.53 -23.68
CA ASP A 583 18.35 -57.23 -22.43
C ASP A 583 17.52 -58.42 -22.01
N ASN A 584 17.63 -58.84 -20.77
CA ASN A 584 16.92 -60.04 -20.29
C ASN A 584 15.41 -59.88 -20.07
N GLU A 585 14.94 -58.60 -19.99
CA GLU A 585 13.56 -58.33 -19.55
C GLU A 585 12.62 -57.95 -20.70
N ASP A 586 13.11 -57.36 -21.77
CA ASP A 586 12.29 -57.01 -22.91
C ASP A 586 12.96 -57.40 -24.20
N ASN A 587 12.57 -58.39 -24.89
CA ASN A 587 13.02 -58.76 -26.24
C ASN A 587 13.07 -57.60 -27.27
N ASN A 588 13.38 -56.39 -26.82
CA ASN A 588 13.37 -55.15 -27.57
C ASN A 588 14.78 -54.79 -28.00
N GLU A 589 15.33 -55.59 -28.93
CA GLU A 589 16.65 -55.41 -29.56
C GLU A 589 16.89 -53.94 -30.02
N LYS A 590 15.82 -53.19 -30.29
CA LYS A 590 15.91 -51.86 -30.87
C LYS A 590 16.41 -50.80 -29.88
N ASN A 591 15.95 -50.82 -28.64
CA ASN A 591 16.34 -49.87 -27.61
C ASN A 591 17.81 -50.03 -27.17
N LEU A 592 18.24 -51.30 -27.09
CA LEU A 592 19.61 -51.58 -26.71
C LEU A 592 20.61 -51.15 -27.81
N GLN A 593 20.23 -51.32 -29.06
CA GLN A 593 21.02 -50.90 -30.17
C GLN A 593 21.17 -49.36 -30.25
N GLU A 594 20.11 -48.63 -29.93
CA GLU A 594 20.17 -47.15 -29.89
C GLU A 594 21.07 -46.65 -28.75
N ILE A 595 21.01 -47.31 -27.58
CA ILE A 595 21.86 -46.97 -26.42
C ILE A 595 23.32 -47.27 -26.72
N LEU A 596 23.59 -48.45 -27.23
CA LEU A 596 24.95 -48.86 -27.60
C LEU A 596 25.53 -47.99 -28.76
N THR A 597 24.71 -47.63 -29.72
CA THR A 597 25.19 -46.76 -30.82
C THR A 597 25.58 -45.38 -30.31
N LYS A 598 24.92 -44.86 -29.31
CA LYS A 598 25.30 -43.57 -28.67
C LYS A 598 26.57 -43.68 -27.83
N ASP A 599 26.78 -44.83 -27.17
CA ASP A 599 27.86 -45.03 -26.21
C ASP A 599 28.99 -45.95 -26.73
N GLU A 600 28.95 -46.37 -28.00
CA GLU A 600 29.83 -47.34 -28.62
C GLU A 600 31.34 -46.97 -28.53
N LYS A 601 31.66 -45.71 -28.48
CA LYS A 601 33.02 -45.21 -28.29
C LYS A 601 33.57 -45.35 -26.85
N ALA A 602 32.73 -45.83 -25.91
CA ALA A 602 33.09 -45.95 -24.52
C ALA A 602 33.81 -47.23 -24.18
N PHE A 603 33.76 -48.25 -25.04
CA PHE A 603 34.37 -49.58 -24.80
C PHE A 603 35.61 -49.73 -25.62
N HIS A 604 36.71 -50.08 -24.98
CA HIS A 604 37.98 -50.46 -25.61
C HIS A 604 38.24 -51.95 -25.43
N LEU A 605 38.63 -52.60 -26.50
CA LEU A 605 38.84 -54.07 -26.56
C LEU A 605 40.27 -54.39 -26.96
N ASP A 606 40.93 -55.13 -26.09
CA ASP A 606 42.23 -55.78 -26.37
C ASP A 606 42.05 -57.29 -26.36
N ALA A 607 42.77 -57.96 -27.22
CA ALA A 607 42.74 -59.39 -27.25
C ALA A 607 44.14 -60.06 -27.41
N ASN A 608 44.36 -61.07 -26.66
CA ASN A 608 45.67 -61.73 -26.64
C ASN A 608 45.48 -63.26 -26.62
N PHE A 609 46.32 -63.93 -27.43
CA PHE A 609 46.48 -65.34 -27.30
C PHE A 609 47.22 -65.71 -26.01
N ASP A 610 47.01 -66.93 -25.47
CA ASP A 610 47.65 -67.46 -24.28
C ASP A 610 49.17 -67.61 -24.48
N SER A 611 49.59 -67.78 -25.71
CA SER A 611 51.03 -67.88 -26.06
C SER A 611 51.31 -67.24 -27.43
N ALA A 612 52.57 -66.78 -27.66
CA ALA A 612 52.99 -66.14 -28.94
C ALA A 612 53.42 -67.17 -29.98
N GLY A 613 53.71 -68.43 -29.60
CA GLY A 613 54.19 -69.47 -30.47
C GLY A 613 53.15 -69.97 -31.46
N ALA A 614 53.55 -70.35 -32.66
CA ALA A 614 52.66 -70.98 -33.62
C ALA A 614 52.00 -72.24 -33.06
N SER A 615 50.79 -72.51 -33.47
CA SER A 615 50.03 -73.69 -33.08
C SER A 615 50.76 -74.99 -33.50
N ALA A 616 50.56 -76.01 -32.68
CA ALA A 616 51.04 -77.32 -33.01
C ALA A 616 50.41 -77.88 -34.30
N LEU A 617 51.13 -78.74 -34.98
CA LEU A 617 50.61 -79.42 -36.19
C LEU A 617 49.91 -80.72 -35.78
N ASP A 618 48.87 -81.08 -36.48
CA ASP A 618 48.25 -82.39 -36.40
C ASP A 618 49.01 -83.44 -37.19
N ALA A 619 48.53 -84.66 -37.25
CA ALA A 619 49.13 -85.72 -38.05
C ALA A 619 49.16 -85.45 -39.55
N ASN A 620 48.24 -84.59 -40.02
CA ASN A 620 48.20 -84.15 -41.45
C ASN A 620 48.99 -82.86 -41.75
N LYS A 621 49.78 -82.42 -40.75
CA LYS A 621 50.57 -81.15 -40.79
C LYS A 621 49.75 -79.91 -40.92
N GLN A 622 48.45 -79.93 -40.46
CA GLN A 622 47.62 -78.78 -40.35
C GLN A 622 47.80 -78.15 -38.95
N SER A 623 47.70 -76.80 -38.86
CA SER A 623 47.76 -76.12 -37.55
C SER A 623 46.56 -76.42 -36.74
N LYS A 624 46.70 -76.90 -35.49
CA LYS A 624 45.66 -77.19 -34.55
C LYS A 624 45.10 -75.93 -33.97
N ALA A 625 43.85 -75.94 -33.56
CA ALA A 625 43.28 -74.90 -32.70
C ALA A 625 43.68 -75.23 -31.25
N ASP A 626 44.89 -74.89 -30.85
CA ASP A 626 45.49 -75.19 -29.55
C ASP A 626 45.69 -74.00 -28.64
N LYS A 627 45.14 -72.85 -29.02
CA LYS A 627 45.25 -71.58 -28.28
C LYS A 627 43.91 -71.22 -27.64
N GLN A 628 44.02 -70.49 -26.55
CA GLN A 628 42.92 -69.78 -25.98
C GLN A 628 43.12 -68.26 -26.17
N VAL A 629 42.09 -67.50 -26.46
CA VAL A 629 42.14 -66.03 -26.58
C VAL A 629 41.44 -65.41 -25.40
N THR A 630 42.14 -64.51 -24.79
CA THR A 630 41.60 -63.62 -23.73
C THR A 630 41.30 -62.30 -24.33
N TYR A 631 40.06 -61.79 -24.10
CA TYR A 631 39.61 -60.48 -24.44
C TYR A 631 39.53 -59.65 -23.15
N ASP A 632 40.31 -58.58 -23.11
CA ASP A 632 40.27 -57.57 -22.04
C ASP A 632 39.46 -56.38 -22.52
N ILE A 633 38.35 -56.14 -21.91
CA ILE A 633 37.40 -55.07 -22.23
C ILE A 633 37.53 -54.01 -21.16
N SER A 634 37.76 -52.76 -21.57
CA SER A 634 37.79 -51.62 -20.62
C SER A 634 36.87 -50.53 -21.06
N TRP A 635 36.28 -49.83 -20.09
CA TRP A 635 35.39 -48.65 -20.35
C TRP A 635 35.43 -47.69 -19.17
N ASN A 636 35.00 -46.46 -19.40
CA ASN A 636 34.92 -45.42 -18.39
C ASN A 636 33.47 -44.95 -18.13
N ASN A 637 32.51 -45.41 -18.92
CA ASN A 637 31.10 -45.08 -18.72
C ASN A 637 30.49 -45.95 -17.58
N GLY A 638 30.27 -45.34 -16.43
CA GLY A 638 29.74 -46.02 -15.24
C GLY A 638 28.28 -46.51 -15.34
N ASN A 639 27.61 -46.23 -16.45
CA ASN A 639 26.20 -46.62 -16.67
C ASN A 639 26.04 -48.08 -17.05
N TYR A 640 27.14 -48.79 -17.30
CA TYR A 640 27.14 -50.20 -17.74
C TYR A 640 27.93 -51.11 -16.81
N LYS A 641 27.54 -52.35 -16.80
CA LYS A 641 28.31 -53.49 -16.28
C LYS A 641 28.29 -54.65 -17.27
N LEU A 642 29.33 -55.45 -17.29
CA LEU A 642 29.41 -56.63 -18.14
C LEU A 642 29.05 -57.89 -17.36
N LEU A 643 28.17 -58.69 -17.92
CA LEU A 643 27.72 -59.97 -17.39
C LEU A 643 28.24 -61.12 -18.26
N ASP A 644 28.48 -62.27 -17.66
CA ASP A 644 28.73 -63.50 -18.42
C ASP A 644 27.39 -64.05 -19.03
N LYS A 645 27.50 -65.17 -19.75
CA LYS A 645 26.32 -65.83 -20.33
C LYS A 645 25.28 -66.25 -19.30
N ASP A 646 25.70 -66.50 -18.06
CA ASP A 646 24.86 -66.96 -16.94
C ASP A 646 24.32 -65.80 -16.11
N GLY A 647 24.69 -64.57 -16.42
CA GLY A 647 24.24 -63.34 -15.78
C GLY A 647 25.11 -62.91 -14.57
N ASN A 648 26.25 -63.54 -14.33
CA ASN A 648 27.16 -63.11 -13.29
C ASN A 648 27.94 -61.85 -13.72
N ASP A 649 28.15 -60.95 -12.78
CA ASP A 649 28.86 -59.68 -13.05
C ASP A 649 30.39 -59.93 -13.18
N LEU A 650 30.91 -59.63 -14.36
CA LEU A 650 32.34 -59.74 -14.66
C LEU A 650 33.08 -58.41 -14.41
N THR A 651 32.37 -57.34 -14.05
CA THR A 651 32.93 -56.01 -13.96
C THR A 651 33.91 -55.89 -12.80
N GLN A 652 35.11 -55.49 -13.10
CA GLN A 652 36.14 -55.12 -12.13
C GLN A 652 36.32 -53.58 -12.21
N THR A 653 36.41 -52.93 -11.05
CA THR A 653 36.67 -51.49 -10.99
C THR A 653 38.16 -51.23 -10.82
N LYS A 654 38.69 -50.32 -11.58
CA LYS A 654 40.07 -49.81 -11.44
C LYS A 654 39.98 -48.30 -11.09
N VAL A 655 40.65 -47.92 -10.03
CA VAL A 655 40.77 -46.56 -9.57
C VAL A 655 42.22 -46.12 -9.70
N ASP A 656 42.47 -45.06 -10.46
CA ASP A 656 43.81 -44.49 -10.60
C ASP A 656 43.73 -42.93 -10.67
N LYS A 657 44.87 -42.29 -10.97
CA LYS A 657 44.92 -40.80 -11.04
C LYS A 657 44.06 -40.19 -12.13
N SER A 658 43.65 -40.97 -13.15
CA SER A 658 42.76 -40.53 -14.23
C SER A 658 41.26 -40.68 -13.88
N GLY A 659 40.94 -41.30 -12.75
CA GLY A 659 39.59 -41.52 -12.28
C GLY A 659 39.20 -42.99 -12.13
N VAL A 660 37.91 -43.25 -12.21
CA VAL A 660 37.35 -44.62 -12.12
C VAL A 660 37.13 -45.15 -13.52
N SER A 661 37.66 -46.33 -13.79
CA SER A 661 37.41 -47.09 -15.01
C SER A 661 36.98 -48.53 -14.67
N PHE A 662 36.42 -49.18 -15.65
CA PHE A 662 35.88 -50.54 -15.49
C PHE A 662 36.52 -51.46 -16.49
N MET A 663 36.68 -52.73 -16.12
CA MET A 663 37.25 -53.74 -16.94
C MET A 663 36.58 -55.10 -16.74
N ALA A 664 36.61 -55.91 -17.77
CA ALA A 664 36.16 -57.28 -17.71
C ALA A 664 37.01 -58.15 -18.64
N THR A 665 37.15 -59.38 -18.27
CA THR A 665 37.90 -60.38 -19.08
C THR A 665 36.99 -61.50 -19.52
N VAL A 666 36.92 -61.73 -20.83
CA VAL A 666 36.15 -62.84 -21.42
C VAL A 666 37.11 -63.70 -22.20
N ARG A 667 36.96 -65.03 -22.12
CA ARG A 667 37.84 -66.00 -22.77
C ARG A 667 37.11 -66.87 -23.75
N THR A 668 37.76 -67.20 -24.88
CA THR A 668 37.28 -68.25 -25.78
C THR A 668 37.31 -69.61 -25.08
N GLN A 669 36.64 -70.58 -25.68
CA GLN A 669 36.87 -71.97 -25.29
C GLN A 669 38.35 -72.31 -25.39
N PRO A 670 38.85 -73.17 -24.51
CA PRO A 670 40.18 -73.75 -24.63
C PRO A 670 40.34 -74.45 -26.01
N GLN A 671 41.50 -74.36 -26.59
CA GLN A 671 41.81 -74.97 -27.91
C GLN A 671 40.92 -74.49 -29.06
N SER A 672 40.54 -73.24 -29.06
CA SER A 672 39.71 -72.64 -30.11
C SER A 672 40.47 -71.66 -31.00
N GLY A 673 41.62 -71.23 -30.60
CA GLY A 673 42.42 -70.27 -31.32
C GLY A 673 43.59 -70.93 -32.10
N THR A 674 43.99 -70.35 -33.25
CA THR A 674 45.08 -70.88 -34.09
C THR A 674 46.06 -69.78 -34.48
N ILE A 675 47.32 -70.00 -34.26
CA ILE A 675 48.42 -69.19 -34.83
C ILE A 675 49.11 -69.98 -35.93
N TYR A 676 48.87 -69.64 -37.15
CA TYR A 676 49.48 -70.28 -38.30
C TYR A 676 50.96 -69.97 -38.39
N ARG A 677 51.77 -70.97 -38.79
CA ARG A 677 53.20 -70.77 -39.02
C ARG A 677 53.41 -69.78 -40.15
N ARG A 678 54.40 -68.92 -40.00
CA ARG A 678 54.80 -67.99 -41.06
C ARG A 678 55.64 -68.73 -42.08
N ARG A 679 55.29 -68.53 -43.30
CA ARG A 679 56.10 -69.10 -44.40
C ARG A 679 57.44 -68.41 -44.47
N LEU A 680 58.50 -69.16 -44.39
CA LEU A 680 59.84 -68.74 -44.71
C LEU A 680 60.07 -69.04 -46.17
N GLN A 681 60.56 -68.08 -46.89
CA GLN A 681 61.04 -68.31 -48.23
C GLN A 681 62.56 -68.46 -48.13
N VAL A 682 62.93 -69.67 -48.43
CA VAL A 682 64.35 -69.95 -48.52
C VAL A 682 64.75 -69.87 -49.98
N THR A 683 65.66 -68.98 -50.29
CA THR A 683 66.23 -68.91 -51.60
C THR A 683 67.67 -69.41 -51.49
N ALA A 684 67.99 -70.40 -52.28
CA ALA A 684 69.35 -70.84 -52.39
C ALA A 684 70.04 -69.88 -53.38
N SER A 685 71.19 -69.38 -53.00
CA SER A 685 72.02 -68.66 -53.93
C SER A 685 72.74 -69.68 -54.79
N ASP A 686 73.08 -69.30 -55.99
CA ASP A 686 73.83 -70.08 -56.88
C ASP A 686 75.19 -70.51 -56.24
N ALA A 687 75.46 -71.84 -56.32
CA ALA A 687 76.72 -72.44 -55.76
C ALA A 687 77.59 -72.94 -56.90
N TRP A 688 78.80 -72.64 -56.82
CA TRP A 688 79.80 -73.16 -57.78
C TRP A 688 80.98 -73.75 -56.99
N LYS A 689 81.64 -74.70 -57.52
CA LYS A 689 82.83 -75.26 -56.98
C LYS A 689 83.81 -75.69 -58.11
N VAL A 690 85.03 -75.81 -57.75
CA VAL A 690 86.03 -76.42 -58.67
C VAL A 690 85.77 -77.94 -58.68
N TYR A 691 85.85 -78.52 -59.82
CA TYR A 691 85.59 -79.95 -59.94
C TYR A 691 86.50 -80.77 -59.05
N ASP A 692 85.97 -81.61 -58.21
CA ASP A 692 86.61 -82.48 -57.24
C ASP A 692 86.15 -83.97 -57.30
N GLY A 693 85.41 -84.32 -58.36
CA GLY A 693 84.90 -85.67 -58.54
C GLY A 693 83.65 -86.02 -57.68
N THR A 694 83.06 -85.07 -56.93
CA THR A 694 81.89 -85.31 -56.09
C THR A 694 80.70 -84.42 -56.52
N THR A 695 79.48 -84.82 -56.15
CA THR A 695 78.23 -84.02 -56.32
C THR A 695 77.93 -83.15 -55.13
N GLY A 696 78.69 -83.24 -54.01
CA GLY A 696 78.47 -82.47 -52.80
C GLY A 696 78.90 -81.02 -52.98
N VAL A 697 78.12 -80.07 -52.41
CA VAL A 697 78.37 -78.63 -52.40
C VAL A 697 79.22 -78.20 -51.21
N ASN A 698 80.00 -79.09 -50.68
CA ASN A 698 80.87 -78.85 -49.53
C ASN A 698 81.98 -77.85 -49.92
N HIS A 699 82.08 -76.79 -49.23
CA HIS A 699 83.11 -75.71 -49.44
C HIS A 699 82.81 -74.61 -50.43
N ALA A 700 81.57 -74.45 -50.93
CA ALA A 700 81.24 -73.39 -51.87
C ALA A 700 80.86 -72.03 -51.17
N TRP A 701 81.05 -71.90 -49.94
CA TRP A 701 80.52 -70.74 -49.18
C TRP A 701 81.63 -69.97 -48.51
N ASN A 702 82.15 -69.08 -49.15
CA ASN A 702 82.82 -67.96 -48.54
C ASN A 702 82.37 -66.68 -49.27
N ASN A 703 81.35 -66.05 -48.74
CA ASN A 703 81.15 -64.68 -48.34
C ASN A 703 79.70 -64.40 -47.95
#